data_8e0994130e03dc347ab4bee441da9312
#
_entry.id   8e0994130e03dc347ab4bee441da9312
#
_cell.length_a   1.000
_cell.length_b   1.000
_cell.length_c   1.000
_cell.angle_alpha   90.00
_cell.angle_beta   90.00
_cell.angle_gamma   90.00
#
_symmetry.space_group_name_H-M   'P 1'
#
loop_
_entity.id
_entity.type
_entity.pdbx_description
1 polymer ?
#
loop_
_entity_poly.entity_id
_entity_poly.type
_entity_poly.pdbx_seq_one_letter_code
_entity_poly.pdbx_strand_id
1 'polypeptide(L)'
;VRLALLILGLGVATALVVPHVQAKEAPIPSAAVATVEATTPTNIPGVVQVGQPINGVTQYQLSNGLTVLLGPDESKPTMTVNLVYKVGSRHEGPGEAGMAHLLEHMLFKGTEKIPDPKKELTRRGIDWNGTTWYDRTNYFGQFNASDATRDWMLSWLADTMQNIRIDAGKLKSERPVVINEMESNENRPGTVLYHQLMATAYGFHPYSRSVIGALSDLDAVAPDNLQNFYGRYYRPDNAVLIITGQLDVNSTLAAVQKAFGSIPRPKAPIVQPYTLDPAQQGEREVVVRRTGGVPLLLAGYHTPAGAARDTVALSLLAEMLTREPDGPLYQQLVKPGYAVNVGASLSDLYDPGMLLFSATLASEDKRQIVWDTLRKVVEGELPLSQEALNRTKQDVKNSMQRLAEDPEALAMALTEAVAQGDWRLPFAQADWAQAMTLDEIRAAGRRWLVRDNRTLAWYLPTAQPVRAPNPSRPDIATLLKDHKWQQAEAFTADVALTPASITERTQIGQLSNGIRYAILPRKVKGDRVNLSLNLQWGNLQNLSGRWREADLLDTMMLSGTKQLPRQAFEDRLRALDARLSIDANASGAKVSLSVPARNLSEALTLAASALREPVFPKDVFQERRDQVLTGIEAQRHQPEALAAEAMAVRGHAYPTDDPRHYRTMDEVVTDLKAQTPERLTKFWQDFAGASQGQFSVVGNVDPEALKAELQKLLGDWKSPQAYARIRMDYHGLPAATEMVEVPDKANAVLLQARNIPISEEHPDYTALSMAVRLLGGSADARLFHRLREKESISYGAYASLSASRDVDNAMIDIRAILAPANIDRLQKALQEEIERVHTDGFSQAELDEARNALMDQRRQYLASEANVTSLLSSNLFWNTDMGRWTRRDEQIRALTLEQVNAAFRKWIDPKKALTVGAGSFSAARAKSTEKVQK
;
A
#
# COMPACT_ATOMS: atom_id res chain seq x y z
N VAL A 1 -13.61 6.67 -4.80
CA VAL A 1 -13.13 5.29 -4.75
C VAL A 1 -11.62 5.37 -4.87
N ARG A 2 -10.93 5.44 -3.74
CA ARG A 2 -9.46 5.32 -3.72
C ARG A 2 -9.13 3.84 -3.78
N LEU A 3 -8.73 3.36 -4.95
CA LEU A 3 -7.88 2.18 -5.04
C LEU A 3 -6.50 2.63 -4.53
N ALA A 4 -6.07 2.10 -3.38
CA ALA A 4 -4.69 2.23 -2.95
C ALA A 4 -3.84 1.51 -4.00
N LEU A 5 -3.27 2.26 -4.93
CA LEU A 5 -2.13 1.83 -5.70
C LEU A 5 -0.94 1.80 -4.72
N LEU A 6 -0.70 0.64 -4.12
CA LEU A 6 0.66 0.26 -3.77
C LEU A 6 1.40 0.11 -5.11
N ILE A 7 1.88 1.23 -5.62
CA ILE A 7 2.89 1.23 -6.66
C ILE A 7 4.17 0.83 -5.94
N LEU A 8 4.59 -0.40 -6.13
CA LEU A 8 5.99 -0.75 -6.04
C LEU A 8 6.72 0.21 -6.99
N GLY A 9 7.41 1.19 -6.41
CA GLY A 9 8.28 2.07 -7.14
C GLY A 9 9.43 1.26 -7.69
N LEU A 10 9.48 1.09 -8.97
CA LEU A 10 10.55 0.45 -9.72
C LEU A 10 11.29 1.52 -10.50
N GLY A 11 12.52 1.67 -10.25
CA GLY A 11 13.35 2.59 -11.00
C GLY A 11 14.74 2.09 -11.33
N VAL A 12 15.54 2.55 -12.20
CA VAL A 12 16.71 1.94 -12.88
C VAL A 12 17.85 2.84 -13.25
N ALA A 13 19.05 2.47 -13.41
CA ALA A 13 20.20 3.25 -13.88
C ALA A 13 21.34 2.60 -14.65
N THR A 14 22.24 3.20 -15.30
CA THR A 14 23.40 2.71 -16.07
C THR A 14 24.77 3.36 -15.77
N ALA A 15 25.64 2.98 -16.29
CA ALA A 15 26.98 2.53 -16.48
C ALA A 15 28.00 3.36 -17.29
N LEU A 16 29.27 3.20 -17.20
CA LEU A 16 30.45 2.97 -18.08
C LEU A 16 31.80 3.17 -17.38
N VAL A 17 32.61 2.27 -17.53
CA VAL A 17 33.81 1.74 -18.17
C VAL A 17 35.16 2.46 -17.81
N VAL A 18 36.21 1.89 -17.39
CA VAL A 18 37.36 1.07 -17.61
C VAL A 18 38.57 1.55 -16.75
N PRO A 19 39.67 0.92 -16.49
CA PRO A 19 40.23 -0.32 -17.04
C PRO A 19 40.64 -1.38 -16.02
N HIS A 20 40.89 -2.58 -16.55
CA HIS A 20 41.42 -3.73 -15.86
C HIS A 20 42.65 -3.47 -15.00
N VAL A 21 42.56 -3.83 -13.72
CA VAL A 21 43.72 -4.22 -12.90
C VAL A 21 43.44 -5.67 -12.46
N GLN A 22 44.28 -6.59 -12.89
CA GLN A 22 44.23 -7.95 -12.38
C GLN A 22 44.51 -7.95 -10.87
N ALA A 23 43.55 -8.25 -10.05
CA ALA A 23 43.79 -8.58 -8.66
C ALA A 23 44.00 -10.10 -8.55
N LYS A 24 45.11 -10.50 -7.99
CA LYS A 24 45.38 -11.90 -7.61
C LYS A 24 44.31 -12.38 -6.64
N GLU A 25 43.82 -13.59 -6.87
CA GLU A 25 42.94 -14.28 -5.94
C GLU A 25 43.53 -14.32 -4.53
N ALA A 26 42.88 -13.67 -3.61
CA ALA A 26 43.09 -13.86 -2.18
C ALA A 26 42.17 -15.00 -1.69
N PRO A 27 42.60 -15.86 -0.79
CA PRO A 27 41.78 -16.95 -0.29
C PRO A 27 40.53 -16.40 0.38
N ILE A 28 39.40 -17.09 0.15
CA ILE A 28 38.10 -16.82 0.79
C ILE A 28 38.34 -16.69 2.31
N PRO A 29 38.04 -15.55 2.94
CA PRO A 29 38.18 -15.44 4.40
C PRO A 29 37.14 -16.38 5.05
N SER A 30 37.62 -17.30 5.87
CA SER A 30 36.81 -18.01 6.83
C SER A 30 35.95 -16.97 7.61
N ALA A 31 34.70 -17.29 7.87
CA ALA A 31 33.72 -16.43 8.57
C ALA A 31 34.40 -15.53 9.60
N ALA A 32 34.37 -14.22 9.36
CA ALA A 32 34.89 -13.24 10.31
C ALA A 32 34.17 -13.47 11.64
N VAL A 33 34.94 -13.64 12.70
CA VAL A 33 34.44 -13.68 14.07
C VAL A 33 33.74 -12.35 14.32
N ALA A 34 32.42 -12.36 14.33
CA ALA A 34 31.64 -11.18 14.67
C ALA A 34 32.16 -10.63 16.01
N THR A 35 32.52 -9.36 16.06
CA THR A 35 32.82 -8.66 17.30
C THR A 35 31.60 -8.83 18.22
N VAL A 36 31.75 -9.58 19.31
CA VAL A 36 30.68 -9.83 20.28
C VAL A 36 30.29 -8.48 20.89
N GLU A 37 29.11 -7.97 20.55
CA GLU A 37 28.57 -6.77 21.20
C GLU A 37 28.38 -7.05 22.70
N ALA A 38 28.59 -6.04 23.53
CA ALA A 38 28.46 -6.17 24.99
C ALA A 38 26.99 -6.57 25.31
N THR A 39 26.83 -7.66 26.06
CA THR A 39 25.51 -8.12 26.51
C THR A 39 25.31 -7.74 27.98
N THR A 40 24.11 -7.29 28.33
CA THR A 40 23.69 -6.97 29.68
C THR A 40 22.61 -7.96 30.13
N PRO A 41 22.75 -8.67 31.25
CA PRO A 41 21.70 -9.52 31.79
C PRO A 41 20.41 -8.71 32.06
N THR A 42 19.27 -9.27 31.74
CA THR A 42 17.97 -8.73 32.13
C THR A 42 17.42 -9.41 33.39
N ASN A 43 16.33 -8.90 33.95
CA ASN A 43 15.62 -9.56 35.04
C ASN A 43 14.88 -10.83 34.61
N ILE A 44 14.88 -11.17 33.35
CA ILE A 44 14.20 -12.34 32.77
C ILE A 44 15.25 -13.41 32.49
N PRO A 45 15.22 -14.57 33.17
CA PRO A 45 16.18 -15.65 32.97
C PRO A 45 16.21 -16.11 31.49
N GLY A 46 17.41 -16.24 30.93
CA GLY A 46 17.60 -16.68 29.52
C GLY A 46 17.42 -15.57 28.48
N VAL A 47 17.29 -14.32 28.91
CA VAL A 47 17.20 -13.14 28.02
C VAL A 47 18.32 -12.16 28.36
N VAL A 48 19.04 -11.70 27.37
CA VAL A 48 20.08 -10.67 27.51
C VAL A 48 19.79 -9.50 26.61
N GLN A 49 20.10 -8.29 27.07
CA GLN A 49 20.11 -7.11 26.20
C GLN A 49 21.41 -7.10 25.40
N VAL A 50 21.35 -6.74 24.12
CA VAL A 50 22.51 -6.65 23.22
C VAL A 50 22.70 -5.20 22.82
N GLY A 51 23.86 -4.64 23.13
CA GLY A 51 24.18 -3.23 22.83
C GLY A 51 23.35 -2.21 23.60
N GLN A 52 23.36 -0.98 23.10
CA GLN A 52 22.57 0.14 23.63
C GLN A 52 21.32 0.38 22.76
N PRO A 53 20.25 0.97 23.33
CA PRO A 53 19.09 1.38 22.53
C PRO A 53 19.47 2.33 21.39
N ILE A 54 18.86 2.15 20.21
CA ILE A 54 19.08 2.97 19.00
C ILE A 54 17.73 3.48 18.53
N ASN A 55 17.56 4.80 18.50
CA ASN A 55 16.31 5.46 18.07
C ASN A 55 15.03 4.87 18.73
N GLY A 56 15.11 4.54 20.02
CA GLY A 56 14.01 3.97 20.78
C GLY A 56 13.82 2.47 20.64
N VAL A 57 14.63 1.79 19.81
CA VAL A 57 14.59 0.34 19.65
C VAL A 57 15.71 -0.30 20.45
N THR A 58 15.39 -1.34 21.25
CA THR A 58 16.35 -2.12 22.02
C THR A 58 16.38 -3.56 21.54
N GLN A 59 17.57 -4.07 21.30
CA GLN A 59 17.77 -5.48 20.94
C GLN A 59 17.96 -6.34 22.19
N TYR A 60 17.25 -7.47 22.19
CA TYR A 60 17.43 -8.56 23.15
C TYR A 60 17.69 -9.87 22.42
N GLN A 61 18.26 -10.84 23.12
CA GLN A 61 18.49 -12.18 22.60
C GLN A 61 18.11 -13.23 23.63
N LEU A 62 17.36 -14.24 23.20
CA LEU A 62 17.07 -15.43 23.99
C LEU A 62 18.22 -16.44 23.86
N SER A 63 18.35 -17.32 24.89
CA SER A 63 19.37 -18.37 24.92
C SER A 63 19.29 -19.36 23.73
N ASN A 64 18.13 -19.50 23.09
CA ASN A 64 17.94 -20.33 21.90
C ASN A 64 18.32 -19.64 20.57
N GLY A 65 18.75 -18.38 20.63
CA GLY A 65 19.20 -17.61 19.47
C GLY A 65 18.16 -16.68 18.85
N LEU A 66 16.91 -16.66 19.35
CA LEU A 66 15.90 -15.71 18.87
C LEU A 66 16.32 -14.28 19.22
N THR A 67 16.39 -13.42 18.21
CA THR A 67 16.58 -11.99 18.41
C THR A 67 15.22 -11.33 18.62
N VAL A 68 15.15 -10.38 19.57
CA VAL A 68 13.92 -9.62 19.88
C VAL A 68 14.25 -8.13 19.83
N LEU A 69 13.47 -7.39 19.05
CA LEU A 69 13.55 -5.94 18.94
C LEU A 69 12.31 -5.33 19.58
N LEU A 70 12.49 -4.51 20.60
CA LEU A 70 11.41 -3.78 21.25
C LEU A 70 11.52 -2.28 20.98
N GLY A 71 10.45 -1.70 20.44
CA GLY A 71 10.30 -0.26 20.21
C GLY A 71 9.06 0.27 20.96
N PRO A 72 9.17 0.49 22.30
CA PRO A 72 8.06 1.01 23.10
C PRO A 72 7.68 2.42 22.67
N ASP A 73 6.37 2.64 22.45
CA ASP A 73 5.80 3.92 22.12
C ASP A 73 4.40 4.05 22.74
N GLU A 74 4.28 4.94 23.72
CA GLU A 74 3.03 5.20 24.43
C GLU A 74 2.12 6.21 23.70
N SER A 75 2.54 6.74 22.55
CA SER A 75 1.80 7.78 21.82
C SER A 75 0.51 7.26 21.19
N LYS A 76 0.46 5.97 20.89
CA LYS A 76 -0.68 5.29 20.27
C LYS A 76 -1.10 4.07 21.09
N PRO A 77 -2.41 3.83 21.27
CA PRO A 77 -2.91 2.68 22.02
C PRO A 77 -2.91 1.39 21.20
N THR A 78 -1.92 1.21 20.31
CA THR A 78 -1.78 0.05 19.44
C THR A 78 -0.44 -0.63 19.67
N MET A 79 -0.40 -1.92 19.38
CA MET A 79 0.80 -2.73 19.39
C MET A 79 0.90 -3.50 18.08
N THR A 80 2.11 -3.53 17.51
CA THR A 80 2.44 -4.36 16.34
C THR A 80 3.40 -5.46 16.79
N VAL A 81 3.06 -6.70 16.49
CA VAL A 81 3.92 -7.87 16.68
C VAL A 81 4.26 -8.43 15.33
N ASN A 82 5.53 -8.56 15.01
CA ASN A 82 6.01 -9.02 13.70
C ASN A 82 7.16 -10.03 13.89
N LEU A 83 6.98 -11.25 13.40
CA LEU A 83 8.00 -12.29 13.41
C LEU A 83 8.58 -12.45 12.02
N VAL A 84 9.84 -12.13 11.87
CA VAL A 84 10.60 -12.17 10.62
C VAL A 84 11.49 -13.39 10.60
N TYR A 85 11.33 -14.26 9.63
CA TYR A 85 12.28 -15.33 9.31
C TYR A 85 13.23 -14.84 8.21
N LYS A 86 14.53 -15.03 8.42
CA LYS A 86 15.57 -14.70 7.41
C LYS A 86 15.61 -15.78 6.33
N VAL A 87 14.48 -15.96 5.65
CA VAL A 87 14.28 -16.90 4.56
C VAL A 87 13.24 -16.36 3.60
N GLY A 88 13.54 -16.37 2.32
CA GLY A 88 12.64 -16.01 1.24
C GLY A 88 13.03 -16.77 -0.01
N SER A 89 12.60 -16.31 -1.19
CA SER A 89 12.84 -17.02 -2.45
C SER A 89 14.32 -17.20 -2.79
N ARG A 90 15.22 -16.41 -2.24
CA ARG A 90 16.68 -16.59 -2.37
C ARG A 90 17.15 -17.94 -1.83
N HIS A 91 16.47 -18.52 -0.85
CA HIS A 91 16.83 -19.75 -0.18
C HIS A 91 16.27 -21.00 -0.89
N GLU A 92 15.52 -20.81 -1.96
CA GLU A 92 14.92 -21.88 -2.73
C GLU A 92 15.92 -22.51 -3.70
N GLY A 93 16.00 -23.81 -3.69
CA GLY A 93 16.81 -24.59 -4.62
C GLY A 93 16.09 -24.91 -5.93
N PRO A 94 16.69 -25.68 -6.82
CA PRO A 94 16.03 -26.25 -7.99
C PRO A 94 14.81 -27.10 -7.58
N GLY A 95 13.64 -26.79 -8.15
CA GLY A 95 12.39 -27.46 -7.80
C GLY A 95 11.73 -26.94 -6.51
N GLU A 96 12.28 -25.89 -5.93
CA GLU A 96 11.74 -25.26 -4.72
C GLU A 96 11.18 -23.84 -5.00
N ALA A 97 11.10 -23.41 -6.27
CA ALA A 97 10.67 -22.05 -6.60
C ALA A 97 9.21 -21.79 -6.18
N GLY A 98 9.03 -20.86 -5.23
CA GLY A 98 7.75 -20.51 -4.62
C GLY A 98 7.47 -21.22 -3.28
N MET A 99 8.39 -22.06 -2.76
CA MET A 99 8.18 -22.75 -1.49
C MET A 99 8.12 -21.80 -0.31
N ALA A 100 8.91 -20.73 -0.30
CA ALA A 100 8.88 -19.72 0.76
C ALA A 100 7.51 -19.05 0.84
N HIS A 101 6.96 -18.64 -0.30
CA HIS A 101 5.65 -18.01 -0.40
C HIS A 101 4.51 -19.00 -0.12
N LEU A 102 4.57 -20.20 -0.69
CA LEU A 102 3.58 -21.26 -0.43
C LEU A 102 3.57 -21.63 1.06
N LEU A 103 4.73 -21.66 1.72
CA LEU A 103 4.82 -21.92 3.16
C LEU A 103 4.21 -20.79 3.98
N GLU A 104 4.34 -19.52 3.53
CA GLU A 104 3.65 -18.40 4.15
C GLU A 104 2.14 -18.65 4.20
N HIS A 105 1.53 -19.05 3.08
CA HIS A 105 0.12 -19.43 3.02
C HIS A 105 -0.23 -20.57 3.96
N MET A 106 0.65 -21.59 4.02
CA MET A 106 0.42 -22.80 4.82
C MET A 106 0.43 -22.53 6.33
N LEU A 107 1.16 -21.51 6.83
CA LEU A 107 1.11 -21.15 8.24
C LEU A 107 -0.30 -20.74 8.69
N PHE A 108 -1.05 -20.10 7.81
CA PHE A 108 -2.43 -19.71 8.07
C PHE A 108 -3.45 -20.88 7.97
N LYS A 109 -3.01 -22.10 7.62
CA LYS A 109 -3.85 -23.32 7.68
C LYS A 109 -3.83 -23.98 9.07
N GLY A 110 -3.09 -23.40 10.01
CA GLY A 110 -3.11 -23.76 11.41
C GLY A 110 -2.31 -25.01 11.79
N THR A 111 -2.19 -25.18 13.10
CA THR A 111 -1.55 -26.30 13.78
C THR A 111 -2.60 -27.21 14.41
N GLU A 112 -2.18 -28.30 15.05
CA GLU A 112 -3.09 -29.13 15.87
C GLU A 112 -3.66 -28.35 17.07
N LYS A 113 -2.87 -27.43 17.65
CA LYS A 113 -3.25 -26.60 18.80
C LYS A 113 -4.17 -25.43 18.40
N ILE A 114 -3.93 -24.81 17.25
CA ILE A 114 -4.71 -23.70 16.70
C ILE A 114 -5.08 -24.07 15.26
N PRO A 115 -6.18 -24.81 15.06
CA PRO A 115 -6.56 -25.34 13.74
C PRO A 115 -6.97 -24.27 12.74
N ASP A 116 -7.52 -23.14 13.22
CA ASP A 116 -7.97 -22.02 12.41
C ASP A 116 -7.43 -20.70 12.98
N PRO A 117 -6.16 -20.33 12.66
CA PRO A 117 -5.57 -19.09 13.17
C PRO A 117 -6.24 -17.84 12.60
N LYS A 118 -6.75 -17.86 11.36
CA LYS A 118 -7.42 -16.69 10.76
C LYS A 118 -8.64 -16.28 11.57
N LYS A 119 -9.45 -17.26 11.93
CA LYS A 119 -10.60 -17.07 12.80
C LYS A 119 -10.22 -16.50 14.16
N GLU A 120 -9.18 -17.04 14.79
CA GLU A 120 -8.72 -16.55 16.09
C GLU A 120 -8.12 -15.15 16.03
N LEU A 121 -7.36 -14.81 14.96
CA LEU A 121 -6.82 -13.48 14.71
C LEU A 121 -7.95 -12.46 14.55
N THR A 122 -8.93 -12.75 13.68
CA THR A 122 -10.08 -11.87 13.44
C THR A 122 -10.93 -11.70 14.71
N ARG A 123 -11.18 -12.78 15.45
CA ARG A 123 -11.95 -12.74 16.72
C ARG A 123 -11.32 -11.83 17.77
N ARG A 124 -9.97 -11.70 17.74
CA ARG A 124 -9.22 -10.84 18.66
C ARG A 124 -9.06 -9.41 18.15
N GLY A 125 -9.60 -9.09 16.99
CA GLY A 125 -9.47 -7.78 16.38
C GLY A 125 -8.04 -7.47 15.94
N ILE A 126 -7.26 -8.49 15.59
CA ILE A 126 -5.91 -8.33 15.05
C ILE A 126 -6.03 -8.05 13.55
N ASP A 127 -5.48 -6.95 13.10
CA ASP A 127 -5.20 -6.73 11.68
C ASP A 127 -3.90 -7.43 11.35
N TRP A 128 -3.96 -8.46 10.51
CA TRP A 128 -2.86 -9.39 10.33
C TRP A 128 -2.57 -9.66 8.85
N ASN A 129 -1.30 -9.94 8.57
CA ASN A 129 -0.88 -10.43 7.27
C ASN A 129 0.42 -11.25 7.38
N GLY A 130 0.78 -11.95 6.29
CA GLY A 130 2.07 -12.50 6.02
C GLY A 130 2.61 -11.91 4.72
N THR A 131 3.92 -11.78 4.59
CA THR A 131 4.55 -11.38 3.33
C THR A 131 5.85 -12.12 3.12
N THR A 132 6.10 -12.50 1.88
CA THR A 132 7.34 -13.13 1.45
C THR A 132 8.06 -12.25 0.43
N TRP A 133 9.38 -12.10 0.60
CA TRP A 133 10.23 -11.43 -0.35
C TRP A 133 11.46 -12.28 -0.67
N TYR A 134 12.43 -11.73 -1.33
CA TYR A 134 13.63 -12.50 -1.70
C TYR A 134 14.40 -13.04 -0.50
N ASP A 135 14.56 -12.22 0.56
CA ASP A 135 15.46 -12.53 1.68
C ASP A 135 14.74 -12.82 3.00
N ARG A 136 13.41 -12.62 3.04
CA ARG A 136 12.64 -12.76 4.28
C ARG A 136 11.22 -13.26 4.02
N THR A 137 10.66 -13.88 5.05
CA THR A 137 9.22 -14.13 5.21
C THR A 137 8.83 -13.65 6.59
N ASN A 138 7.75 -12.86 6.71
CA ASN A 138 7.31 -12.36 8.00
C ASN A 138 5.80 -12.49 8.20
N TYR A 139 5.41 -12.58 9.46
CA TYR A 139 4.02 -12.68 9.92
C TYR A 139 3.80 -11.61 10.97
N PHE A 140 2.84 -10.75 10.74
CA PHE A 140 2.60 -9.62 11.61
C PHE A 140 1.13 -9.41 11.92
N GLY A 141 0.88 -8.74 13.04
CA GLY A 141 -0.45 -8.30 13.42
C GLY A 141 -0.39 -7.03 14.24
N GLN A 142 -1.30 -6.11 13.93
CA GLN A 142 -1.53 -4.89 14.69
C GLN A 142 -2.86 -5.00 15.42
N PHE A 143 -2.90 -4.56 16.67
CA PHE A 143 -4.08 -4.62 17.52
C PHE A 143 -4.06 -3.54 18.60
N ASN A 144 -5.22 -3.26 19.20
CA ASN A 144 -5.29 -2.40 20.39
C ASN A 144 -4.46 -3.03 21.52
N ALA A 145 -3.54 -2.27 22.09
CA ALA A 145 -2.59 -2.76 23.06
C ALA A 145 -3.28 -3.52 24.21
N SER A 146 -2.93 -4.79 24.34
CA SER A 146 -3.52 -5.71 25.31
C SER A 146 -2.53 -6.85 25.58
N ASP A 147 -2.18 -7.07 26.82
CA ASP A 147 -1.32 -8.17 27.22
C ASP A 147 -1.91 -9.53 26.81
N ALA A 148 -3.22 -9.70 26.92
CA ALA A 148 -3.89 -10.94 26.55
C ALA A 148 -3.79 -11.23 25.05
N THR A 149 -3.96 -10.21 24.21
CA THR A 149 -3.86 -10.35 22.76
C THR A 149 -2.41 -10.55 22.34
N ARG A 150 -1.48 -9.78 22.92
CA ARG A 150 -0.02 -9.99 22.74
C ARG A 150 0.38 -11.43 23.09
N ASP A 151 0.01 -11.91 24.27
CA ASP A 151 0.42 -13.23 24.74
C ASP A 151 -0.15 -14.34 23.87
N TRP A 152 -1.37 -14.17 23.38
CA TRP A 152 -1.96 -15.08 22.41
C TRP A 152 -1.20 -15.05 21.07
N MET A 153 -0.92 -13.86 20.53
CA MET A 153 -0.17 -13.69 19.27
C MET A 153 1.22 -14.34 19.37
N LEU A 154 1.93 -14.09 20.46
CA LEU A 154 3.24 -14.71 20.72
C LEU A 154 3.12 -16.24 20.83
N SER A 155 2.08 -16.75 21.50
CA SER A 155 1.82 -18.18 21.59
C SER A 155 1.53 -18.83 20.23
N TRP A 156 0.77 -18.15 19.38
CA TRP A 156 0.49 -18.60 18.00
C TRP A 156 1.76 -18.61 17.15
N LEU A 157 2.54 -17.52 17.15
CA LEU A 157 3.78 -17.42 16.40
C LEU A 157 4.82 -18.47 16.87
N ALA A 158 4.91 -18.73 18.17
CA ALA A 158 5.78 -19.76 18.72
C ALA A 158 5.32 -21.18 18.36
N ASP A 159 4.01 -21.40 18.33
CA ASP A 159 3.43 -22.66 17.92
C ASP A 159 3.67 -22.94 16.43
N THR A 160 3.47 -21.93 15.57
CA THR A 160 3.74 -22.04 14.13
C THR A 160 5.22 -22.21 13.80
N MET A 161 6.13 -21.79 14.67
CA MET A 161 7.56 -22.01 14.49
C MET A 161 7.96 -23.50 14.63
N GLN A 162 7.16 -24.31 15.32
CA GLN A 162 7.51 -25.70 15.63
C GLN A 162 6.55 -26.75 15.10
N ASN A 163 5.27 -26.42 15.01
CA ASN A 163 4.21 -27.41 14.98
C ASN A 163 3.37 -27.39 13.70
N ILE A 164 3.81 -26.68 12.66
CA ILE A 164 3.17 -26.78 11.36
C ILE A 164 3.37 -28.17 10.77
N ARG A 165 2.27 -28.81 10.43
CA ARG A 165 2.25 -30.06 9.66
C ARG A 165 1.62 -29.83 8.31
N ILE A 166 2.38 -30.10 7.29
CA ILE A 166 1.99 -29.91 5.91
C ILE A 166 1.42 -31.22 5.40
N ASP A 167 0.10 -31.34 5.46
CA ASP A 167 -0.58 -32.49 4.88
C ASP A 167 -0.97 -32.26 3.41
N ALA A 168 -1.18 -33.36 2.69
CA ALA A 168 -1.53 -33.33 1.27
C ALA A 168 -2.87 -32.63 0.99
N GLY A 169 -3.83 -32.68 1.92
CA GLY A 169 -5.13 -32.04 1.77
C GLY A 169 -5.04 -30.53 1.85
N LYS A 170 -4.36 -30.00 2.88
CA LYS A 170 -4.11 -28.55 3.04
C LYS A 170 -3.30 -28.01 1.85
N LEU A 171 -2.25 -28.70 1.46
CA LEU A 171 -1.43 -28.30 0.31
C LEU A 171 -2.25 -28.31 -1.00
N LYS A 172 -3.05 -29.33 -1.23
CA LYS A 172 -3.92 -29.44 -2.40
C LYS A 172 -4.95 -28.29 -2.45
N SER A 173 -5.45 -27.83 -1.30
CA SER A 173 -6.42 -26.73 -1.23
C SER A 173 -5.76 -25.36 -1.44
N GLU A 174 -4.49 -25.17 -1.03
CA GLU A 174 -3.85 -23.84 -1.09
C GLU A 174 -3.08 -23.62 -2.40
N ARG A 175 -2.55 -24.66 -3.01
CA ARG A 175 -1.84 -24.58 -4.30
C ARG A 175 -2.61 -23.80 -5.38
N PRO A 176 -3.90 -24.06 -5.65
CA PRO A 176 -4.66 -23.27 -6.62
C PRO A 176 -4.81 -21.80 -6.23
N VAL A 177 -4.80 -21.47 -4.93
CA VAL A 177 -4.87 -20.08 -4.46
C VAL A 177 -3.61 -19.34 -4.87
N VAL A 178 -2.43 -19.91 -4.62
CA VAL A 178 -1.14 -19.34 -5.02
C VAL A 178 -1.01 -19.25 -6.54
N ILE A 179 -1.48 -20.24 -7.27
CA ILE A 179 -1.50 -20.21 -8.74
C ILE A 179 -2.41 -19.09 -9.26
N ASN A 180 -3.59 -18.92 -8.70
CA ASN A 180 -4.48 -17.80 -9.07
C ASN A 180 -3.87 -16.44 -8.77
N GLU A 181 -3.11 -16.33 -7.69
CA GLU A 181 -2.36 -15.10 -7.38
C GLU A 181 -1.24 -14.85 -8.39
N MET A 182 -0.48 -15.88 -8.76
CA MET A 182 0.52 -15.81 -9.83
C MET A 182 -0.10 -15.33 -11.14
N GLU A 183 -1.21 -15.91 -11.56
CA GLU A 183 -1.95 -15.51 -12.75
C GLU A 183 -2.45 -14.07 -12.67
N SER A 184 -2.89 -13.62 -11.50
CA SER A 184 -3.28 -12.23 -11.27
C SER A 184 -2.12 -11.25 -11.47
N ASN A 185 -0.94 -11.62 -10.99
CA ASN A 185 0.26 -10.82 -11.17
C ASN A 185 0.71 -10.75 -12.63
N GLU A 186 0.50 -11.81 -13.40
CA GLU A 186 0.76 -11.83 -14.84
C GLU A 186 -0.15 -10.93 -15.69
N ASN A 187 -1.26 -10.45 -15.14
CA ASN A 187 -2.11 -9.48 -15.81
C ASN A 187 -1.57 -8.04 -15.73
N ARG A 188 -0.55 -7.79 -14.94
CA ARG A 188 0.03 -6.46 -14.75
C ARG A 188 1.27 -6.28 -15.63
N PRO A 189 1.22 -5.41 -16.66
CA PRO A 189 2.35 -5.19 -17.57
C PRO A 189 3.67 -4.88 -16.86
N GLY A 190 3.64 -4.01 -15.86
CA GLY A 190 4.82 -3.65 -15.07
C GLY A 190 5.40 -4.83 -14.29
N THR A 191 4.55 -5.68 -13.68
CA THR A 191 4.99 -6.87 -12.94
C THR A 191 5.62 -7.89 -13.87
N VAL A 192 4.99 -8.14 -15.00
CA VAL A 192 5.54 -9.04 -16.02
C VAL A 192 6.88 -8.54 -16.53
N LEU A 193 6.96 -7.24 -16.84
CA LEU A 193 8.19 -6.63 -17.31
C LEU A 193 9.28 -6.70 -16.24
N TYR A 194 8.93 -6.48 -14.99
CA TYR A 194 9.85 -6.62 -13.85
C TYR A 194 10.37 -8.07 -13.72
N HIS A 195 9.49 -9.06 -13.71
CA HIS A 195 9.92 -10.45 -13.63
C HIS A 195 10.81 -10.86 -14.81
N GLN A 196 10.47 -10.40 -16.02
CA GLN A 196 11.32 -10.66 -17.19
C GLN A 196 12.65 -9.93 -17.08
N LEU A 197 12.68 -8.74 -16.57
CA LEU A 197 13.92 -8.04 -16.29
C LEU A 197 14.73 -8.80 -15.24
N MET A 198 14.16 -9.18 -14.09
CA MET A 198 14.86 -9.92 -13.03
C MET A 198 15.33 -11.30 -13.51
N ALA A 199 14.43 -12.08 -14.12
CA ALA A 199 14.77 -13.36 -14.74
C ALA A 199 15.78 -13.24 -15.88
N THR A 200 15.97 -12.08 -16.42
CA THR A 200 16.94 -11.70 -17.46
C THR A 200 18.20 -11.11 -16.86
N ALA A 201 18.13 -10.48 -15.68
CA ALA A 201 19.26 -9.82 -15.04
C ALA A 201 20.17 -10.80 -14.29
N TYR A 202 19.66 -11.83 -13.63
CA TYR A 202 20.46 -12.77 -12.85
C TYR A 202 20.61 -14.11 -13.56
N GLY A 203 21.84 -14.60 -13.72
CA GLY A 203 22.14 -15.88 -14.40
C GLY A 203 22.06 -17.08 -13.46
N PHE A 204 22.66 -16.99 -12.29
CA PHE A 204 22.74 -18.07 -11.29
C PHE A 204 22.06 -17.70 -9.97
N HIS A 205 21.99 -16.42 -9.67
CA HIS A 205 21.45 -15.96 -8.39
C HIS A 205 19.93 -16.18 -8.30
N PRO A 206 19.41 -16.66 -7.18
CA PRO A 206 17.97 -16.88 -6.97
C PRO A 206 17.09 -15.66 -7.15
N TYR A 207 17.62 -14.43 -7.10
CA TYR A 207 16.86 -13.20 -7.41
C TYR A 207 16.33 -13.14 -8.85
N SER A 208 16.81 -14.03 -9.71
CA SER A 208 16.24 -14.25 -11.04
C SER A 208 14.80 -14.74 -11.00
N ARG A 209 14.36 -15.32 -9.89
CA ARG A 209 13.06 -15.99 -9.78
C ARG A 209 12.02 -15.05 -9.20
N SER A 210 10.78 -15.22 -9.67
CA SER A 210 9.64 -14.62 -9.00
C SER A 210 9.50 -15.18 -7.60
N VAL A 211 9.20 -14.32 -6.63
CA VAL A 211 8.96 -14.74 -5.24
C VAL A 211 7.77 -15.69 -5.12
N ILE A 212 6.77 -15.50 -5.95
CA ILE A 212 5.61 -16.41 -6.02
C ILE A 212 5.99 -17.78 -6.61
N GLY A 213 7.15 -17.87 -7.25
CA GLY A 213 7.72 -19.11 -7.76
C GLY A 213 7.47 -19.39 -9.24
N ALA A 214 7.62 -20.64 -9.60
CA ALA A 214 7.36 -21.16 -10.94
C ALA A 214 6.17 -22.13 -10.89
N LEU A 215 5.30 -22.05 -11.89
CA LEU A 215 4.11 -22.90 -11.95
C LEU A 215 4.47 -24.39 -11.88
N SER A 216 5.55 -24.80 -12.57
CA SER A 216 6.03 -26.19 -12.56
C SER A 216 6.42 -26.69 -11.17
N ASP A 217 7.05 -25.83 -10.37
CA ASP A 217 7.53 -26.17 -9.03
C ASP A 217 6.36 -26.20 -8.06
N LEU A 218 5.46 -25.21 -8.14
CA LEU A 218 4.23 -25.16 -7.36
C LEU A 218 3.33 -26.37 -7.62
N ASP A 219 3.23 -26.79 -8.87
CA ASP A 219 2.45 -27.97 -9.25
C ASP A 219 3.07 -29.28 -8.76
N ALA A 220 4.40 -29.36 -8.76
CA ALA A 220 5.13 -30.59 -8.44
C ALA A 220 5.48 -30.74 -6.95
N VAL A 221 5.42 -29.65 -6.15
CA VAL A 221 5.84 -29.71 -4.75
C VAL A 221 5.08 -30.76 -3.93
N ALA A 222 5.84 -31.68 -3.30
CA ALA A 222 5.30 -32.66 -2.36
C ALA A 222 5.26 -32.10 -0.93
N PRO A 223 4.33 -32.58 -0.06
CA PRO A 223 4.25 -32.15 1.34
C PRO A 223 5.60 -32.28 2.08
N ASP A 224 6.32 -33.37 1.88
CA ASP A 224 7.60 -33.61 2.53
C ASP A 224 8.68 -32.60 2.12
N ASN A 225 8.68 -32.15 0.86
CA ASN A 225 9.62 -31.15 0.39
C ASN A 225 9.39 -29.81 1.11
N LEU A 226 8.13 -29.40 1.20
CA LEU A 226 7.75 -28.16 1.89
C LEU A 226 7.95 -28.28 3.40
N GLN A 227 7.68 -29.46 4.00
CA GLN A 227 7.97 -29.75 5.41
C GLN A 227 9.47 -29.68 5.70
N ASN A 228 10.30 -30.19 4.79
CA ASN A 228 11.76 -30.11 4.89
C ASN A 228 12.26 -28.66 4.79
N PHE A 229 11.66 -27.85 3.89
CA PHE A 229 11.97 -26.43 3.78
C PHE A 229 11.62 -25.69 5.06
N TYR A 230 10.42 -25.94 5.62
CA TYR A 230 10.01 -25.42 6.91
C TYR A 230 11.00 -25.80 8.03
N GLY A 231 11.35 -27.06 8.17
CA GLY A 231 12.28 -27.55 9.21
C GLY A 231 13.71 -27.00 9.09
N ARG A 232 14.12 -26.58 7.89
CA ARG A 232 15.43 -25.95 7.66
C ARG A 232 15.48 -24.52 8.18
N TYR A 233 14.44 -23.73 7.95
CA TYR A 233 14.51 -22.29 8.06
C TYR A 233 13.63 -21.68 9.16
N TYR A 234 12.53 -22.34 9.57
CA TYR A 234 11.62 -21.83 10.61
C TYR A 234 12.10 -22.22 12.01
N ARG A 235 13.04 -21.47 12.53
CA ARG A 235 13.77 -21.78 13.74
C ARG A 235 14.21 -20.50 14.49
N PRO A 236 14.36 -20.54 15.83
CA PRO A 236 14.59 -19.33 16.62
C PRO A 236 15.88 -18.58 16.24
N ASP A 237 16.96 -19.27 15.92
CA ASP A 237 18.23 -18.65 15.53
C ASP A 237 18.27 -18.12 14.08
N ASN A 238 17.16 -18.28 13.33
CA ASN A 238 16.91 -17.67 12.01
C ASN A 238 15.79 -16.65 12.04
N ALA A 239 15.30 -16.29 13.22
CA ALA A 239 14.14 -15.41 13.35
C ALA A 239 14.48 -14.15 14.17
N VAL A 240 13.76 -13.07 13.85
CA VAL A 240 13.75 -11.82 14.59
C VAL A 240 12.30 -11.46 14.91
N LEU A 241 12.01 -11.32 16.20
CA LEU A 241 10.72 -10.87 16.69
C LEU A 241 10.76 -9.37 16.95
N ILE A 242 9.93 -8.61 16.27
CA ILE A 242 9.84 -7.15 16.38
C ILE A 242 8.51 -6.82 17.06
N ILE A 243 8.55 -6.07 18.17
CA ILE A 243 7.34 -5.60 18.86
C ILE A 243 7.47 -4.10 19.08
N THR A 244 6.51 -3.33 18.54
CA THR A 244 6.49 -1.87 18.61
C THR A 244 5.13 -1.36 19.08
N GLY A 245 5.09 -0.16 19.62
CA GLY A 245 3.87 0.47 20.14
C GLY A 245 3.73 0.45 21.64
N GLN A 246 2.52 0.49 22.13
CA GLN A 246 2.25 0.58 23.57
C GLN A 246 2.52 -0.75 24.28
N LEU A 247 3.69 -0.87 24.89
CA LEU A 247 4.13 -2.08 25.57
C LEU A 247 4.96 -1.74 26.82
N ASP A 248 4.84 -2.59 27.83
CA ASP A 248 5.80 -2.65 28.94
C ASP A 248 6.91 -3.64 28.60
N VAL A 249 8.16 -3.21 28.68
CA VAL A 249 9.33 -3.98 28.26
C VAL A 249 9.46 -5.27 29.07
N ASN A 250 9.32 -5.21 30.40
CA ASN A 250 9.55 -6.37 31.27
C ASN A 250 8.45 -7.43 31.10
N SER A 251 7.18 -7.02 31.08
CA SER A 251 6.05 -7.94 30.86
C SER A 251 6.11 -8.55 29.46
N THR A 252 6.52 -7.76 28.46
CA THR A 252 6.67 -8.24 27.07
C THR A 252 7.82 -9.24 26.96
N LEU A 253 8.99 -8.98 27.52
CA LEU A 253 10.10 -9.95 27.55
C LEU A 253 9.74 -11.23 28.29
N ALA A 254 9.01 -11.13 29.40
CA ALA A 254 8.53 -12.30 30.14
C ALA A 254 7.55 -13.14 29.28
N ALA A 255 6.66 -12.50 28.55
CA ALA A 255 5.74 -13.16 27.62
C ALA A 255 6.48 -13.82 26.45
N VAL A 256 7.47 -13.13 25.87
CA VAL A 256 8.33 -13.69 24.81
C VAL A 256 9.11 -14.89 25.31
N GLN A 257 9.74 -14.79 26.48
CA GLN A 257 10.48 -15.91 27.10
C GLN A 257 9.56 -17.09 27.39
N LYS A 258 8.34 -16.84 27.87
CA LYS A 258 7.32 -17.87 28.10
C LYS A 258 6.91 -18.57 26.81
N ALA A 259 6.74 -17.83 25.71
CA ALA A 259 6.27 -18.38 24.45
C ALA A 259 7.39 -19.10 23.68
N PHE A 260 8.57 -18.48 23.56
CA PHE A 260 9.65 -18.95 22.69
C PHE A 260 10.81 -19.62 23.44
N GLY A 261 10.99 -19.34 24.73
CA GLY A 261 12.20 -19.76 25.47
C GLY A 261 12.40 -21.28 25.58
N SER A 262 11.33 -22.07 25.50
CA SER A 262 11.38 -23.53 25.48
C SER A 262 11.70 -24.16 24.12
N ILE A 263 11.67 -23.35 23.05
CA ILE A 263 11.98 -23.84 21.69
C ILE A 263 13.48 -24.11 21.63
N PRO A 264 13.91 -25.35 21.32
CA PRO A 264 15.31 -25.67 21.30
C PRO A 264 16.03 -25.02 20.11
N ARG A 265 17.25 -24.56 20.34
CA ARG A 265 18.16 -24.17 19.25
C ARG A 265 18.59 -25.42 18.48
N PRO A 266 18.31 -25.53 17.18
CA PRO A 266 18.77 -26.65 16.39
C PRO A 266 20.30 -26.73 16.31
N LYS A 267 20.85 -27.95 16.38
CA LYS A 267 22.31 -28.18 16.35
C LYS A 267 22.91 -27.99 14.96
N ALA A 268 22.15 -28.33 13.89
CA ALA A 268 22.63 -28.17 12.53
C ALA A 268 22.68 -26.68 12.15
N PRO A 269 23.79 -26.16 11.59
CA PRO A 269 23.87 -24.80 11.10
C PRO A 269 22.95 -24.62 9.90
N ILE A 270 22.47 -23.39 9.69
CA ILE A 270 21.74 -23.02 8.47
C ILE A 270 22.76 -22.88 7.34
N VAL A 271 22.55 -23.66 6.28
CA VAL A 271 23.35 -23.49 5.07
C VAL A 271 22.80 -22.27 4.32
N GLN A 272 23.58 -21.18 4.32
CA GLN A 272 23.24 -19.98 3.57
C GLN A 272 23.53 -20.17 2.09
N PRO A 273 22.67 -19.70 1.20
CA PRO A 273 22.98 -19.63 -0.23
C PRO A 273 24.26 -18.82 -0.45
N TYR A 274 25.16 -19.36 -1.26
CA TYR A 274 26.46 -18.72 -1.60
C TYR A 274 26.61 -18.48 -3.10
N THR A 275 25.61 -18.82 -3.89
CA THR A 275 25.64 -18.61 -5.33
C THR A 275 25.50 -17.13 -5.66
N LEU A 276 26.51 -16.54 -6.27
CA LEU A 276 26.51 -15.18 -6.80
C LEU A 276 26.73 -15.21 -8.31
N ASP A 277 26.16 -14.25 -9.02
CA ASP A 277 26.40 -14.14 -10.45
C ASP A 277 27.79 -13.52 -10.74
N PRO A 278 28.52 -13.99 -11.77
CA PRO A 278 29.73 -13.33 -12.20
C PRO A 278 29.41 -11.97 -12.84
N ALA A 279 30.43 -11.11 -12.94
CA ALA A 279 30.30 -9.81 -13.56
C ALA A 279 29.84 -9.90 -15.04
N GLN A 280 28.90 -9.07 -15.45
CA GLN A 280 28.33 -9.03 -16.81
C GLN A 280 29.36 -8.57 -17.85
N GLN A 281 29.31 -9.14 -19.02
CA GLN A 281 30.28 -8.88 -20.09
C GLN A 281 29.64 -8.28 -21.37
N GLY A 282 28.64 -7.45 -21.19
CA GLY A 282 27.93 -6.80 -22.28
C GLY A 282 26.48 -6.43 -21.99
N GLU A 283 25.97 -5.40 -22.67
CA GLU A 283 24.56 -4.94 -22.49
C GLU A 283 23.56 -5.97 -23.00
N ARG A 284 22.34 -5.89 -22.49
CA ARG A 284 21.27 -6.84 -22.78
C ARG A 284 19.92 -6.15 -22.90
N GLU A 285 18.99 -6.71 -23.68
CA GLU A 285 17.69 -6.12 -23.93
C GLU A 285 16.57 -7.15 -24.01
N VAL A 286 15.45 -6.85 -23.37
CA VAL A 286 14.22 -7.65 -23.38
C VAL A 286 13.06 -6.87 -23.98
N VAL A 287 12.41 -7.41 -24.94
CA VAL A 287 11.13 -6.89 -25.40
C VAL A 287 10.02 -7.87 -25.00
N VAL A 288 9.18 -7.50 -24.05
CA VAL A 288 7.93 -8.19 -23.77
C VAL A 288 6.83 -7.57 -24.63
N ARG A 289 6.11 -8.40 -25.36
CA ARG A 289 4.96 -7.94 -26.15
C ARG A 289 3.73 -8.74 -25.76
N ARG A 290 2.76 -8.05 -25.19
CA ARG A 290 1.46 -8.60 -24.83
C ARG A 290 0.33 -7.73 -25.38
N THR A 291 -0.84 -8.30 -25.47
CA THR A 291 -2.03 -7.56 -25.85
C THR A 291 -2.43 -6.57 -24.78
N GLY A 292 -2.69 -5.34 -25.16
CA GLY A 292 -3.15 -4.28 -24.26
C GLY A 292 -2.05 -3.66 -23.40
N GLY A 293 -2.40 -2.65 -22.62
CA GLY A 293 -1.47 -1.82 -21.86
C GLY A 293 -0.88 -0.67 -22.65
N VAL A 294 0.08 -0.01 -22.06
CA VAL A 294 0.84 1.10 -22.65
C VAL A 294 2.30 0.70 -22.77
N PRO A 295 3.08 1.30 -23.70
CA PRO A 295 4.49 1.02 -23.82
C PRO A 295 5.23 1.42 -22.52
N LEU A 296 5.97 0.45 -21.94
CA LEU A 296 6.77 0.67 -20.76
C LEU A 296 8.24 0.41 -21.05
N LEU A 297 9.07 1.20 -20.43
CA LEU A 297 10.49 0.99 -20.33
C LEU A 297 10.85 0.69 -18.87
N LEU A 298 11.59 -0.39 -18.66
CA LEU A 298 12.41 -0.58 -17.47
C LEU A 298 13.84 -0.78 -17.93
N ALA A 299 14.79 -0.12 -17.31
CA ALA A 299 16.21 -0.31 -17.60
C ALA A 299 16.94 -0.69 -16.30
N GLY A 300 17.49 -1.95 -16.04
CA GLY A 300 18.09 -2.57 -14.85
C GLY A 300 19.60 -2.58 -14.77
N TYR A 301 20.15 -2.37 -13.56
CA TYR A 301 21.59 -2.37 -13.32
C TYR A 301 21.89 -2.92 -11.94
N HIS A 302 22.78 -3.92 -11.87
CA HIS A 302 23.19 -4.45 -10.58
C HIS A 302 23.88 -3.38 -9.74
N THR A 303 23.64 -3.47 -8.46
CA THR A 303 24.19 -2.61 -7.44
C THR A 303 24.95 -3.45 -6.40
N PRO A 304 25.71 -2.84 -5.52
CA PRO A 304 26.13 -3.51 -4.30
C PRO A 304 24.94 -4.02 -3.48
N ALA A 305 25.20 -4.89 -2.51
CA ALA A 305 24.24 -5.30 -1.50
C ALA A 305 23.63 -4.08 -0.79
N GLY A 306 22.38 -4.19 -0.32
CA GLY A 306 21.63 -3.10 0.31
C GLY A 306 22.38 -2.40 1.44
N ALA A 307 23.17 -3.14 2.23
CA ALA A 307 23.99 -2.61 3.32
C ALA A 307 25.20 -1.77 2.86
N ALA A 308 25.50 -1.67 1.57
CA ALA A 308 26.70 -0.95 1.10
C ALA A 308 26.45 0.57 1.05
N ARG A 309 27.53 1.35 1.33
CA ARG A 309 27.47 2.82 1.27
C ARG A 309 27.16 3.36 -0.14
N ASP A 310 27.69 2.70 -1.19
CA ASP A 310 27.39 3.05 -2.57
C ASP A 310 25.89 2.88 -2.90
N THR A 311 25.21 1.96 -2.25
CA THR A 311 23.75 1.76 -2.40
C THR A 311 22.97 3.00 -1.94
N VAL A 312 23.38 3.63 -0.83
CA VAL A 312 22.83 4.91 -0.37
C VAL A 312 23.09 6.03 -1.38
N ALA A 313 24.31 6.10 -1.95
CA ALA A 313 24.62 7.09 -2.99
C ALA A 313 23.74 6.92 -4.23
N LEU A 314 23.53 5.67 -4.65
CA LEU A 314 22.68 5.33 -5.79
C LEU A 314 21.20 5.61 -5.52
N SER A 315 20.73 5.43 -4.29
CA SER A 315 19.36 5.81 -3.89
C SER A 315 19.15 7.32 -3.99
N LEU A 316 20.08 8.13 -3.46
CA LEU A 316 20.02 9.59 -3.59
C LEU A 316 20.08 10.04 -5.06
N LEU A 317 20.96 9.43 -5.84
CA LEU A 317 21.10 9.72 -7.27
C LEU A 317 19.79 9.44 -8.01
N ALA A 318 19.19 8.30 -7.76
CA ALA A 318 17.93 7.87 -8.39
C ALA A 318 16.80 8.89 -8.13
N GLU A 319 16.64 9.30 -6.88
CA GLU A 319 15.67 10.31 -6.48
C GLU A 319 15.94 11.67 -7.15
N MET A 320 17.20 12.12 -7.16
CA MET A 320 17.57 13.41 -7.78
C MET A 320 17.32 13.43 -9.28
N LEU A 321 17.48 12.30 -9.97
CA LEU A 321 17.28 12.21 -11.42
C LEU A 321 15.83 12.17 -11.84
N THR A 322 14.95 11.60 -11.01
CA THR A 322 13.55 11.30 -11.39
C THR A 322 12.52 12.18 -10.72
N ARG A 323 12.93 12.96 -9.71
CA ARG A 323 12.01 13.80 -8.94
C ARG A 323 11.16 14.70 -9.82
N GLU A 324 9.87 14.74 -9.53
CA GLU A 324 8.93 15.70 -10.09
C GLU A 324 8.87 16.96 -9.21
N PRO A 325 8.88 18.18 -9.79
CA PRO A 325 8.97 18.52 -11.21
C PRO A 325 10.38 18.85 -11.71
N ASP A 326 11.43 18.77 -10.90
CA ASP A 326 12.75 19.35 -11.18
C ASP A 326 13.83 18.35 -11.59
N GLY A 327 13.57 17.05 -11.46
CA GLY A 327 14.51 16.01 -11.85
C GLY A 327 14.82 16.04 -13.35
N PRO A 328 16.09 15.86 -13.73
CA PRO A 328 16.50 15.92 -15.14
C PRO A 328 15.73 15.02 -16.08
N LEU A 329 15.34 13.82 -15.63
CA LEU A 329 14.54 12.90 -16.44
C LEU A 329 13.09 13.39 -16.60
N TYR A 330 12.50 13.93 -15.53
CA TYR A 330 11.20 14.56 -15.62
C TYR A 330 11.20 15.72 -16.62
N GLN A 331 12.18 16.63 -16.51
CA GLN A 331 12.30 17.81 -17.36
C GLN A 331 12.52 17.48 -18.84
N GLN A 332 13.25 16.37 -19.12
CA GLN A 332 13.62 16.02 -20.49
C GLN A 332 12.67 14.99 -21.14
N LEU A 333 11.88 14.27 -20.37
CA LEU A 333 11.00 13.20 -20.89
C LEU A 333 9.52 13.47 -20.67
N VAL A 334 9.14 13.88 -19.45
CA VAL A 334 7.73 14.07 -19.12
C VAL A 334 7.24 15.44 -19.59
N LYS A 335 7.97 16.47 -19.27
CA LYS A 335 7.60 17.84 -19.63
C LYS A 335 7.46 18.08 -21.15
N PRO A 336 8.27 17.48 -22.04
CA PRO A 336 8.08 17.55 -23.49
C PRO A 336 7.03 16.57 -24.04
N GLY A 337 6.45 15.68 -23.19
CA GLY A 337 5.43 14.72 -23.59
C GLY A 337 5.97 13.47 -24.31
N TYR A 338 7.24 13.11 -24.14
CA TYR A 338 7.78 11.86 -24.66
C TYR A 338 7.45 10.67 -23.76
N ALA A 339 7.40 10.91 -22.46
CA ALA A 339 6.92 9.96 -21.46
C ALA A 339 5.80 10.61 -20.63
N VAL A 340 4.93 9.77 -20.11
CA VAL A 340 3.82 10.17 -19.21
C VAL A 340 4.31 10.28 -17.78
N ASN A 341 5.23 9.40 -17.40
CA ASN A 341 5.93 9.44 -16.12
C ASN A 341 7.31 8.84 -16.25
N VAL A 342 8.17 9.18 -15.30
CA VAL A 342 9.46 8.55 -15.06
C VAL A 342 9.61 8.27 -13.58
N GLY A 343 10.30 7.21 -13.23
CA GLY A 343 10.54 6.84 -11.85
C GLY A 343 11.84 6.08 -11.66
N ALA A 344 12.29 6.00 -10.42
CA ALA A 344 13.42 5.20 -10.00
C ALA A 344 13.16 4.46 -8.69
N SER A 345 13.59 3.18 -8.54
CA SER A 345 13.66 2.44 -7.29
C SER A 345 14.89 1.56 -7.22
N LEU A 346 15.31 1.25 -6.01
CA LEU A 346 16.48 0.45 -5.71
C LEU A 346 16.01 -0.80 -4.96
N SER A 347 16.38 -1.98 -5.46
CA SER A 347 16.20 -3.24 -4.74
C SER A 347 17.41 -3.45 -3.84
N ASP A 348 17.33 -2.91 -2.63
CA ASP A 348 18.34 -3.00 -1.59
C ASP A 348 18.21 -4.32 -0.82
N LEU A 349 18.78 -5.38 -1.39
CA LEU A 349 18.67 -6.76 -0.94
C LEU A 349 19.89 -7.19 -0.11
N TYR A 350 19.83 -8.38 0.50
CA TYR A 350 20.93 -8.96 1.28
C TYR A 350 22.18 -9.19 0.40
N ASP A 351 21.98 -9.78 -0.74
CA ASP A 351 22.98 -9.90 -1.80
C ASP A 351 22.90 -8.72 -2.77
N PRO A 352 23.85 -8.59 -3.70
CA PRO A 352 23.81 -7.55 -4.71
C PRO A 352 22.47 -7.41 -5.41
N GLY A 353 21.90 -6.23 -5.29
CA GLY A 353 20.58 -5.90 -5.77
C GLY A 353 20.56 -5.26 -7.15
N MET A 354 19.56 -4.44 -7.38
CA MET A 354 19.35 -3.77 -8.65
C MET A 354 18.77 -2.37 -8.47
N LEU A 355 19.30 -1.43 -9.22
CA LEU A 355 18.69 -0.11 -9.37
C LEU A 355 17.90 -0.06 -10.68
N LEU A 356 16.60 0.27 -10.67
CA LEU A 356 15.65 0.24 -11.80
C LEU A 356 15.17 1.66 -12.19
N PHE A 357 15.22 2.21 -13.39
CA PHE A 357 14.47 3.37 -13.91
C PHE A 357 13.29 2.90 -14.75
N SER A 358 12.18 3.53 -14.59
CA SER A 358 10.98 3.26 -15.35
C SER A 358 10.53 4.49 -16.14
N ALA A 359 9.94 4.25 -17.30
CA ALA A 359 9.21 5.26 -18.03
C ALA A 359 7.96 4.64 -18.66
N THR A 360 6.85 5.30 -18.51
CA THR A 360 5.65 5.03 -19.31
C THR A 360 5.69 5.95 -20.53
N LEU A 361 5.78 5.38 -21.70
CA LEU A 361 5.89 6.16 -22.93
C LEU A 361 4.53 6.70 -23.36
N ALA A 362 4.52 7.90 -23.93
CA ALA A 362 3.31 8.46 -24.51
C ALA A 362 2.81 7.64 -25.72
N SER A 363 3.75 7.01 -26.46
CA SER A 363 3.47 6.14 -27.60
C SER A 363 4.73 5.35 -27.97
N GLU A 364 4.58 4.24 -28.73
CA GLU A 364 5.71 3.37 -29.10
C GLU A 364 6.74 4.07 -29.98
N ASP A 365 6.35 5.02 -30.83
CA ASP A 365 7.26 5.82 -31.67
C ASP A 365 8.22 6.71 -30.86
N LYS A 366 7.91 6.96 -29.57
CA LYS A 366 8.79 7.68 -28.66
C LYS A 366 9.91 6.82 -28.06
N ARG A 367 9.89 5.51 -28.35
CA ARG A 367 10.85 4.55 -27.79
C ARG A 367 12.30 5.03 -27.88
N GLN A 368 12.72 5.45 -29.06
CA GLN A 368 14.11 5.84 -29.31
C GLN A 368 14.49 7.10 -28.54
N ILE A 369 13.66 8.15 -28.60
CA ILE A 369 13.95 9.41 -27.91
C ILE A 369 13.90 9.27 -26.38
N VAL A 370 12.97 8.47 -25.84
CA VAL A 370 12.91 8.19 -24.39
C VAL A 370 14.17 7.46 -23.95
N TRP A 371 14.57 6.46 -24.72
CA TRP A 371 15.76 5.70 -24.42
C TRP A 371 17.04 6.55 -24.54
N ASP A 372 17.23 7.27 -25.62
CA ASP A 372 18.44 8.10 -25.82
C ASP A 372 18.56 9.18 -24.75
N THR A 373 17.45 9.78 -24.34
CA THR A 373 17.44 10.79 -23.27
C THR A 373 17.77 10.19 -21.93
N LEU A 374 17.10 9.08 -21.56
CA LEU A 374 17.38 8.39 -20.29
C LEU A 374 18.85 8.00 -20.22
N ARG A 375 19.35 7.34 -21.25
CA ARG A 375 20.75 6.92 -21.35
C ARG A 375 21.72 8.10 -21.23
N LYS A 376 21.47 9.19 -21.94
CA LYS A 376 22.32 10.39 -21.92
C LYS A 376 22.41 11.00 -20.51
N VAL A 377 21.28 11.12 -19.84
CA VAL A 377 21.22 11.67 -18.47
C VAL A 377 21.91 10.75 -17.47
N VAL A 378 21.68 9.46 -17.57
CA VAL A 378 22.08 8.49 -16.56
C VAL A 378 23.49 7.96 -16.78
N GLU A 379 23.85 7.57 -18.01
CA GLU A 379 25.18 7.03 -18.34
C GLU A 379 26.23 8.11 -18.63
N GLY A 380 25.79 9.28 -19.02
CA GLY A 380 26.72 10.31 -19.53
C GLY A 380 26.82 11.49 -18.58
N GLU A 381 25.81 12.31 -18.52
CA GLU A 381 25.91 13.66 -17.96
C GLU A 381 25.83 13.70 -16.45
N LEU A 382 24.98 12.82 -15.83
CA LEU A 382 24.63 12.89 -14.40
C LEU A 382 24.42 14.34 -13.95
N PRO A 383 23.42 15.06 -14.49
CA PRO A 383 23.24 16.49 -14.30
C PRO A 383 22.65 16.79 -12.92
N LEU A 384 23.41 16.55 -11.87
CA LEU A 384 23.02 16.72 -10.48
C LEU A 384 23.39 18.11 -9.98
N SER A 385 22.47 18.74 -9.22
CA SER A 385 22.70 20.02 -8.58
C SER A 385 22.81 19.89 -7.04
N GLN A 386 23.46 20.86 -6.41
CA GLN A 386 23.55 20.89 -4.95
C GLN A 386 22.18 21.14 -4.31
N GLU A 387 21.32 21.91 -4.98
CA GLU A 387 19.97 22.19 -4.52
C GLU A 387 19.12 20.89 -4.52
N ALA A 388 19.22 20.08 -5.57
CA ALA A 388 18.54 18.79 -5.64
C ALA A 388 19.03 17.85 -4.53
N LEU A 389 20.35 17.79 -4.29
CA LEU A 389 20.91 17.02 -3.18
C LEU A 389 20.39 17.50 -1.82
N ASN A 390 20.35 18.81 -1.59
CA ASN A 390 19.87 19.36 -0.34
C ASN A 390 18.40 19.00 -0.10
N ARG A 391 17.56 19.05 -1.15
CA ARG A 391 16.16 18.62 -1.09
C ARG A 391 16.03 17.14 -0.75
N THR A 392 16.76 16.28 -1.44
CA THR A 392 16.73 14.83 -1.21
C THR A 392 17.19 14.47 0.22
N LYS A 393 18.21 15.14 0.73
CA LYS A 393 18.63 15.00 2.13
C LYS A 393 17.54 15.42 3.12
N GLN A 394 16.85 16.50 2.82
CA GLN A 394 15.73 16.94 3.66
C GLN A 394 14.59 15.90 3.65
N ASP A 395 14.29 15.28 2.50
CA ASP A 395 13.28 14.23 2.42
C ASP A 395 13.67 12.99 3.23
N VAL A 396 14.95 12.58 3.18
CA VAL A 396 15.46 11.49 4.03
C VAL A 396 15.27 11.82 5.51
N LYS A 397 15.64 13.04 5.92
CA LYS A 397 15.46 13.49 7.31
C LYS A 397 14.01 13.47 7.74
N ASN A 398 13.12 14.01 6.92
CA ASN A 398 11.68 14.02 7.19
C ASN A 398 11.11 12.60 7.24
N SER A 399 11.58 11.69 6.39
CA SER A 399 11.14 10.29 6.37
C SER A 399 11.55 9.55 7.63
N MET A 400 12.77 9.77 8.13
CA MET A 400 13.23 9.21 9.40
C MET A 400 12.45 9.74 10.60
N GLN A 401 12.11 11.03 10.58
CA GLN A 401 11.26 11.60 11.63
C GLN A 401 9.88 10.94 11.64
N ARG A 402 9.25 10.80 10.48
CA ARG A 402 7.94 10.13 10.37
C ARG A 402 7.98 8.65 10.78
N LEU A 403 9.07 7.97 10.44
CA LEU A 403 9.28 6.58 10.86
C LEU A 403 9.29 6.45 12.39
N ALA A 404 9.89 7.41 13.09
CA ALA A 404 9.91 7.44 14.55
C ALA A 404 8.54 7.78 15.18
N GLU A 405 7.59 8.33 14.39
CA GLU A 405 6.25 8.71 14.83
C GLU A 405 5.20 7.59 14.60
N ASP A 406 5.58 6.50 13.91
CA ASP A 406 4.66 5.43 13.53
C ASP A 406 5.22 4.04 13.86
N PRO A 407 4.72 3.39 14.95
CA PRO A 407 5.20 2.09 15.39
C PRO A 407 5.07 0.97 14.35
N GLU A 408 4.00 0.98 13.54
CA GLU A 408 3.80 -0.02 12.49
C GLU A 408 4.80 0.17 11.35
N ALA A 409 4.94 1.42 10.87
CA ALA A 409 5.93 1.76 9.85
C ALA A 409 7.35 1.43 10.30
N LEU A 410 7.66 1.66 11.60
CA LEU A 410 8.94 1.29 12.19
C LEU A 410 9.15 -0.24 12.16
N ALA A 411 8.15 -1.03 12.56
CA ALA A 411 8.24 -2.49 12.52
C ALA A 411 8.49 -3.00 11.09
N MET A 412 7.83 -2.41 10.09
CA MET A 412 8.01 -2.79 8.68
C MET A 412 9.39 -2.38 8.14
N ALA A 413 9.88 -1.20 8.47
CA ALA A 413 11.22 -0.77 8.08
C ALA A 413 12.32 -1.65 8.71
N LEU A 414 12.15 -2.03 9.98
CA LEU A 414 13.06 -2.97 10.65
C LEU A 414 13.01 -4.36 10.00
N THR A 415 11.88 -4.78 9.46
CA THR A 415 11.74 -6.06 8.73
C THR A 415 12.65 -6.09 7.51
N GLU A 416 12.62 -5.05 6.68
CA GLU A 416 13.48 -4.96 5.49
C GLU A 416 14.97 -4.85 5.88
N ALA A 417 15.28 -4.12 6.94
CA ALA A 417 16.64 -4.02 7.44
C ALA A 417 17.19 -5.36 7.99
N VAL A 418 16.36 -6.14 8.67
CA VAL A 418 16.68 -7.51 9.10
C VAL A 418 16.96 -8.39 7.88
N ALA A 419 16.19 -8.23 6.81
CA ALA A 419 16.42 -8.95 5.55
C ALA A 419 17.75 -8.57 4.91
N GLN A 420 18.16 -7.30 4.97
CA GLN A 420 19.48 -6.82 4.50
C GLN A 420 20.65 -7.28 5.39
N GLY A 421 20.38 -7.80 6.59
CA GLY A 421 21.35 -8.40 7.48
C GLY A 421 21.54 -7.72 8.85
N ASP A 422 21.11 -6.47 9.01
CA ASP A 422 21.22 -5.76 10.29
C ASP A 422 20.08 -4.74 10.45
N TRP A 423 19.29 -4.86 11.51
CA TRP A 423 18.17 -3.99 11.82
C TRP A 423 18.54 -2.49 11.99
N ARG A 424 19.81 -2.19 12.24
CA ARG A 424 20.35 -0.82 12.46
C ARG A 424 20.57 -0.05 11.17
N LEU A 425 20.55 -0.72 10.01
CA LEU A 425 20.88 -0.13 8.71
C LEU A 425 20.04 1.11 8.36
N PRO A 426 18.71 1.20 8.58
CA PRO A 426 17.95 2.39 8.20
C PRO A 426 18.48 3.66 8.87
N PHE A 427 18.91 3.56 10.11
CA PHE A 427 19.46 4.69 10.87
C PHE A 427 20.84 5.09 10.35
N ALA A 428 21.73 4.11 10.16
CA ALA A 428 23.06 4.34 9.62
C ALA A 428 22.99 4.89 8.18
N GLN A 429 22.14 4.34 7.35
CA GLN A 429 21.95 4.78 5.96
C GLN A 429 21.42 6.22 5.88
N ALA A 430 20.51 6.62 6.77
CA ALA A 430 20.06 7.98 6.88
C ALA A 430 21.20 8.96 7.23
N ASP A 431 22.05 8.59 8.18
CA ASP A 431 23.20 9.41 8.57
C ASP A 431 24.25 9.47 7.45
N TRP A 432 24.50 8.35 6.76
CA TRP A 432 25.36 8.35 5.58
C TRP A 432 24.80 9.24 4.47
N ALA A 433 23.50 9.20 4.21
CA ALA A 433 22.85 10.07 3.24
C ALA A 433 23.03 11.55 3.58
N GLN A 434 22.88 11.93 4.85
CA GLN A 434 23.12 13.31 5.30
C GLN A 434 24.59 13.76 5.10
N ALA A 435 25.54 12.86 5.31
CA ALA A 435 26.97 13.15 5.16
C ALA A 435 27.46 13.16 3.69
N MET A 436 26.73 12.52 2.77
CA MET A 436 27.19 12.26 1.41
C MET A 436 27.33 13.54 0.57
N THR A 437 28.40 13.63 -0.20
CA THR A 437 28.66 14.76 -1.12
C THR A 437 28.16 14.46 -2.53
N LEU A 438 27.99 15.52 -3.32
CA LEU A 438 27.59 15.39 -4.73
C LEU A 438 28.61 14.61 -5.56
N ASP A 439 29.90 14.76 -5.22
CA ASP A 439 30.99 14.05 -5.93
C ASP A 439 31.03 12.57 -5.59
N GLU A 440 30.73 12.18 -4.34
CA GLU A 440 30.56 10.76 -3.94
C GLU A 440 29.40 10.13 -4.70
N ILE A 441 28.29 10.83 -4.82
CA ILE A 441 27.10 10.36 -5.57
C ILE A 441 27.44 10.18 -7.06
N ARG A 442 28.10 11.17 -7.66
CA ARG A 442 28.57 11.05 -9.06
C ARG A 442 29.57 9.92 -9.24
N ALA A 443 30.49 9.73 -8.29
CA ALA A 443 31.47 8.66 -8.35
C ALA A 443 30.81 7.29 -8.28
N ALA A 444 29.83 7.09 -7.40
CA ALA A 444 29.03 5.87 -7.34
C ALA A 444 28.24 5.66 -8.64
N GLY A 445 27.57 6.70 -9.15
CA GLY A 445 26.91 6.66 -10.44
C GLY A 445 27.84 6.17 -11.56
N ARG A 446 29.00 6.81 -11.73
CA ARG A 446 29.98 6.43 -12.77
C ARG A 446 30.56 5.02 -12.58
N ARG A 447 30.61 4.48 -11.38
CA ARG A 447 31.12 3.14 -11.08
C ARG A 447 30.12 2.06 -11.46
N TRP A 448 28.89 2.26 -11.10
CA TRP A 448 27.84 1.24 -11.18
C TRP A 448 26.96 1.38 -12.42
N LEU A 449 26.85 2.59 -12.97
CA LEU A 449 26.00 2.94 -14.09
C LEU A 449 26.77 2.80 -15.43
N VAL A 450 27.23 1.60 -15.78
CA VAL A 450 28.05 1.29 -16.99
C VAL A 450 27.27 0.45 -18.00
N ARG A 451 27.43 0.75 -19.30
CA ARG A 451 26.75 0.07 -20.41
C ARG A 451 26.71 -1.45 -20.24
N ASP A 452 27.85 -2.03 -19.88
CA ASP A 452 27.99 -3.47 -19.78
C ASP A 452 27.37 -4.07 -18.50
N ASN A 453 26.86 -3.22 -17.59
CA ASN A 453 26.04 -3.56 -16.40
C ASN A 453 24.53 -3.32 -16.62
N ARG A 454 24.10 -3.05 -17.85
CA ARG A 454 22.72 -2.64 -18.16
C ARG A 454 21.86 -3.77 -18.69
N THR A 455 20.61 -3.81 -18.19
CA THR A 455 19.53 -4.64 -18.73
C THR A 455 18.35 -3.75 -19.07
N LEU A 456 17.94 -3.70 -20.30
CA LEU A 456 16.81 -2.95 -20.81
C LEU A 456 15.64 -3.87 -21.03
N ALA A 457 14.47 -3.50 -20.52
CA ALA A 457 13.25 -4.25 -20.70
C ALA A 457 12.16 -3.35 -21.26
N TRP A 458 11.56 -3.75 -22.35
CA TRP A 458 10.45 -3.07 -22.98
C TRP A 458 9.17 -3.88 -22.87
N TYR A 459 8.12 -3.27 -22.40
CA TYR A 459 6.78 -3.75 -22.66
C TYR A 459 6.20 -2.95 -23.81
N LEU A 460 6.03 -3.63 -24.94
CA LEU A 460 5.40 -3.04 -26.09
C LEU A 460 4.10 -3.78 -26.34
N PRO A 461 2.96 -3.10 -26.47
CA PRO A 461 1.71 -3.72 -26.84
C PRO A 461 1.87 -4.54 -28.11
N THR A 462 2.22 -5.79 -28.06
CA THR A 462 2.50 -6.85 -29.03
C THR A 462 3.83 -7.52 -28.99
N ALA A 463 4.56 -8.01 -28.48
CA ALA A 463 5.48 -9.14 -28.46
C ALA A 463 6.97 -9.37 -28.23
N GLN A 464 8.13 -9.36 -27.39
CA GLN A 464 9.28 -10.25 -26.92
C GLN A 464 10.74 -9.92 -26.43
N PRO A 465 12.00 -10.58 -25.47
CA PRO A 465 13.13 -10.21 -24.50
C PRO A 465 14.69 -10.43 -24.36
N VAL A 466 15.97 -9.89 -23.00
CA VAL A 466 17.51 -10.10 -22.63
C VAL A 466 18.29 -9.61 -21.33
N ARG A 467 19.96 -9.63 -20.58
CA ARG A 467 20.62 -9.52 -19.16
C ARG A 467 21.99 -8.98 -18.62
N ALA A 468 22.43 -8.90 -17.16
CA ALA A 468 23.59 -8.23 -16.43
C ALA A 468 24.36 -8.77 -15.15
N PRO A 469 25.33 -8.17 -14.32
CA PRO A 469 26.28 -8.71 -13.31
C PRO A 469 26.50 -8.15 -11.87
N ASN A 470 27.64 -8.36 -11.14
CA ASN A 470 27.92 -8.72 -9.75
C ASN A 470 28.79 -7.79 -8.84
N PRO A 471 28.54 -7.52 -7.60
CA PRO A 471 29.48 -7.09 -6.56
C PRO A 471 29.48 -7.82 -5.20
N SER A 472 30.34 -7.40 -4.23
CA SER A 472 30.58 -8.04 -2.93
C SER A 472 29.67 -7.52 -1.79
N ARG A 473 29.53 -8.31 -0.73
CA ARG A 473 28.85 -7.90 0.50
C ARG A 473 29.74 -7.06 1.40
N PRO A 474 29.24 -5.98 1.99
CA PRO A 474 30.00 -5.26 3.00
C PRO A 474 30.00 -6.03 4.33
N ASP A 475 31.04 -5.81 5.15
CA ASP A 475 31.02 -6.16 6.57
C ASP A 475 30.21 -5.10 7.35
N ILE A 476 28.97 -5.46 7.71
CA ILE A 476 28.03 -4.56 8.41
C ILE A 476 28.57 -4.17 9.79
N ALA A 477 29.22 -5.08 10.52
CA ALA A 477 29.77 -4.80 11.83
C ALA A 477 30.86 -3.71 11.71
N THR A 478 31.74 -3.82 10.73
CA THR A 478 32.76 -2.80 10.43
C THR A 478 32.14 -1.47 10.00
N LEU A 479 31.09 -1.49 9.13
CA LEU A 479 30.43 -0.25 8.69
C LEU A 479 29.76 0.52 9.85
N LEU A 480 29.20 -0.20 10.83
CA LEU A 480 28.47 0.40 11.95
C LEU A 480 29.34 0.65 13.20
N LYS A 481 30.60 0.17 13.22
CA LYS A 481 31.48 0.17 14.39
C LYS A 481 31.70 1.54 15.01
N ASP A 482 31.95 2.55 14.18
CA ASP A 482 32.25 3.92 14.60
C ASP A 482 31.06 4.87 14.40
N HIS A 483 29.88 4.32 14.08
CA HIS A 483 28.67 5.13 13.82
C HIS A 483 28.13 5.71 15.13
N LYS A 484 27.83 7.02 15.10
CA LYS A 484 27.22 7.71 16.24
C LYS A 484 25.71 7.67 16.13
N TRP A 485 25.09 6.93 17.05
CA TRP A 485 23.63 6.75 17.08
C TRP A 485 22.93 7.95 17.75
N GLN A 486 21.83 8.38 17.15
CA GLN A 486 20.97 9.38 17.78
C GLN A 486 20.06 8.68 18.81
N GLN A 487 19.80 9.35 19.91
CA GLN A 487 18.87 8.86 20.93
C GLN A 487 17.46 9.43 20.67
N ALA A 488 16.43 8.60 20.83
CA ALA A 488 15.05 9.05 20.73
C ALA A 488 14.67 9.92 21.95
N GLU A 489 13.92 10.98 21.71
CA GLU A 489 13.34 11.80 22.79
C GLU A 489 12.21 11.04 23.49
N ALA A 490 12.13 11.22 24.82
CA ALA A 490 11.05 10.65 25.61
C ALA A 490 9.72 11.37 25.27
N PHE A 491 8.67 10.59 25.09
CA PHE A 491 7.33 11.10 24.82
C PHE A 491 6.34 10.60 25.88
N THR A 492 5.55 11.52 26.43
CA THR A 492 4.44 11.14 27.33
C THR A 492 3.14 11.20 26.57
N ALA A 493 2.44 10.06 26.50
CA ALA A 493 1.17 9.94 25.78
C ALA A 493 0.08 10.86 26.35
N ASP A 494 -0.76 11.39 25.46
CA ASP A 494 -1.98 12.11 25.86
C ASP A 494 -3.13 11.11 26.13
N VAL A 495 -4.27 11.62 26.58
CA VAL A 495 -5.49 10.84 26.84
C VAL A 495 -5.90 10.05 25.60
N ALA A 496 -6.26 8.78 25.76
CA ALA A 496 -6.72 7.94 24.69
C ALA A 496 -7.94 8.52 23.96
N LEU A 497 -7.96 8.36 22.63
CA LEU A 497 -9.08 8.82 21.79
C LEU A 497 -10.25 7.84 21.91
N THR A 498 -11.21 8.21 22.75
CA THR A 498 -12.51 7.53 22.92
C THR A 498 -13.64 8.47 22.51
N PRO A 499 -14.86 7.99 22.22
CA PRO A 499 -15.98 8.86 21.92
C PRO A 499 -16.22 9.93 23.01
N ALA A 500 -16.04 9.55 24.27
CA ALA A 500 -16.19 10.45 25.40
C ALA A 500 -15.10 11.54 25.43
N SER A 501 -13.82 11.16 25.36
CA SER A 501 -12.72 12.13 25.38
C SER A 501 -12.71 13.05 24.15
N ILE A 502 -13.13 12.54 22.98
CA ILE A 502 -13.28 13.35 21.77
C ILE A 502 -14.40 14.38 21.97
N THR A 503 -15.58 13.97 22.50
CA THR A 503 -16.70 14.88 22.77
C THR A 503 -16.32 15.96 23.77
N GLU A 504 -15.71 15.59 24.90
CA GLU A 504 -15.35 16.49 25.97
C GLU A 504 -14.34 17.56 25.56
N ARG A 505 -13.36 17.16 24.74
CA ARG A 505 -12.20 18.00 24.40
C ARG A 505 -12.35 18.75 23.07
N THR A 506 -13.31 18.40 22.23
CA THR A 506 -13.50 19.05 20.93
C THR A 506 -14.24 20.38 21.07
N GLN A 507 -13.60 21.46 20.63
CA GLN A 507 -14.24 22.77 20.52
C GLN A 507 -14.95 22.87 19.16
N ILE A 508 -16.25 23.10 19.18
CA ILE A 508 -17.09 23.24 17.97
C ILE A 508 -17.60 24.69 17.88
N GLY A 509 -17.62 25.25 16.68
CA GLY A 509 -18.13 26.58 16.42
C GLY A 509 -18.21 26.91 14.94
N GLN A 510 -18.34 28.20 14.63
CA GLN A 510 -18.49 28.71 13.27
C GLN A 510 -17.68 29.98 13.06
N LEU A 511 -17.04 30.14 11.92
CA LEU A 511 -16.39 31.36 11.48
C LEU A 511 -17.43 32.33 10.89
N SER A 512 -17.06 33.61 10.75
CA SER A 512 -17.97 34.66 10.25
C SER A 512 -18.46 34.44 8.80
N ASN A 513 -17.73 33.67 8.01
CA ASN A 513 -18.08 33.33 6.61
C ASN A 513 -18.98 32.11 6.47
N GLY A 514 -19.29 31.39 7.56
CA GLY A 514 -20.13 30.22 7.57
C GLY A 514 -19.41 28.88 7.73
N ILE A 515 -18.06 28.83 7.63
CA ILE A 515 -17.30 27.60 7.88
C ILE A 515 -17.51 27.13 9.33
N ARG A 516 -18.00 25.93 9.52
CA ARG A 516 -18.06 25.26 10.83
C ARG A 516 -16.73 24.61 11.16
N TYR A 517 -16.31 24.67 12.41
CA TYR A 517 -15.06 24.06 12.83
C TYR A 517 -15.24 23.09 14.01
N ALA A 518 -14.35 22.10 14.08
CA ALA A 518 -14.13 21.20 15.20
C ALA A 518 -12.64 21.10 15.48
N ILE A 519 -12.21 21.58 16.64
CA ILE A 519 -10.80 21.63 17.05
C ILE A 519 -10.62 20.71 18.26
N LEU A 520 -9.77 19.69 18.12
CA LEU A 520 -9.40 18.76 19.18
C LEU A 520 -7.91 18.92 19.52
N PRO A 521 -7.56 19.75 20.51
CA PRO A 521 -6.18 19.88 20.97
C PRO A 521 -5.68 18.59 21.60
N ARG A 522 -4.51 18.12 21.13
CA ARG A 522 -3.90 16.87 21.57
C ARG A 522 -2.38 16.88 21.40
N LYS A 523 -1.65 16.39 22.39
CA LYS A 523 -0.23 16.08 22.23
C LYS A 523 -0.07 14.77 21.46
N VAL A 524 0.75 14.78 20.44
CA VAL A 524 1.09 13.61 19.63
C VAL A 524 2.62 13.52 19.47
N LYS A 525 3.15 12.32 19.30
CA LYS A 525 4.59 12.15 19.04
C LYS A 525 4.97 12.87 17.74
N GLY A 526 6.11 13.58 17.73
CA GLY A 526 6.51 14.41 16.59
C GLY A 526 5.72 15.70 16.43
N ASP A 527 4.84 16.02 17.37
CA ASP A 527 4.08 17.28 17.48
C ASP A 527 3.27 17.61 16.21
N ARG A 528 2.74 16.56 15.53
CA ARG A 528 1.99 16.71 14.27
C ARG A 528 0.56 17.19 14.52
N VAL A 529 0.11 17.99 13.57
CA VAL A 529 -1.27 18.44 13.44
C VAL A 529 -1.86 17.86 12.17
N ASN A 530 -3.01 17.20 12.30
CA ASN A 530 -3.79 16.69 11.17
C ASN A 530 -5.03 17.54 11.01
N LEU A 531 -5.24 18.04 9.79
CA LEU A 531 -6.31 18.97 9.46
C LEU A 531 -7.05 18.52 8.22
N SER A 532 -8.37 18.70 8.20
CA SER A 532 -9.23 18.56 7.03
C SER A 532 -10.12 19.79 6.88
N LEU A 533 -10.12 20.40 5.70
CA LEU A 533 -11.06 21.44 5.30
C LEU A 533 -11.85 20.93 4.11
N ASN A 534 -13.16 20.83 4.24
CA ASN A 534 -14.05 20.50 3.13
C ASN A 534 -14.85 21.75 2.77
N LEU A 535 -14.76 22.17 1.54
CA LEU A 535 -15.51 23.28 0.96
C LEU A 535 -16.55 22.75 -0.01
N GLN A 536 -17.74 23.33 -0.02
CA GLN A 536 -18.81 22.95 -0.94
C GLN A 536 -19.31 24.15 -1.71
N TRP A 537 -19.65 23.94 -2.98
CA TRP A 537 -20.24 24.92 -3.89
C TRP A 537 -21.11 24.23 -4.93
N GLY A 538 -21.89 25.05 -5.61
CA GLY A 538 -22.75 24.58 -6.69
C GLY A 538 -23.99 23.80 -6.24
N ASN A 539 -24.82 23.48 -7.18
CA ASN A 539 -26.05 22.68 -7.04
C ASN A 539 -26.42 22.06 -8.41
N LEU A 540 -27.45 21.23 -8.45
CA LEU A 540 -27.89 20.59 -9.70
C LEU A 540 -28.12 21.58 -10.85
N GLN A 541 -28.68 22.75 -10.56
CA GLN A 541 -29.06 23.73 -11.59
C GLN A 541 -27.83 24.46 -12.16
N ASN A 542 -26.94 24.97 -11.29
CA ASN A 542 -25.82 25.80 -11.75
C ASN A 542 -24.63 24.96 -12.25
N LEU A 543 -24.56 23.67 -11.89
CA LEU A 543 -23.56 22.74 -12.37
C LEU A 543 -24.02 22.00 -13.64
N SER A 544 -25.32 21.98 -13.97
CA SER A 544 -25.82 21.35 -15.20
C SER A 544 -25.09 21.88 -16.43
N GLY A 545 -24.56 20.99 -17.25
CA GLY A 545 -23.75 21.29 -18.44
C GLY A 545 -22.34 21.88 -18.15
N ARG A 546 -22.05 22.26 -16.91
CA ARG A 546 -20.78 22.92 -16.53
C ARG A 546 -19.83 22.04 -15.69
N TRP A 547 -20.33 20.99 -15.04
CA TRP A 547 -19.58 20.17 -14.12
C TRP A 547 -18.30 19.53 -14.70
N ARG A 548 -18.30 19.30 -16.02
CA ARG A 548 -17.14 18.79 -16.78
C ARG A 548 -16.00 19.82 -16.91
N GLU A 549 -16.30 21.10 -16.72
CA GLU A 549 -15.28 22.17 -16.70
C GLU A 549 -14.32 22.02 -15.50
N ALA A 550 -14.69 21.20 -14.51
CA ALA A 550 -13.87 20.88 -13.35
C ALA A 550 -12.90 19.70 -13.57
N ASP A 551 -12.92 19.06 -14.72
CA ASP A 551 -12.01 17.95 -15.01
C ASP A 551 -10.55 18.39 -14.90
N LEU A 552 -9.73 17.60 -14.20
CA LEU A 552 -8.34 17.83 -13.85
C LEU A 552 -8.13 18.82 -12.67
N LEU A 553 -9.16 19.38 -12.04
CA LEU A 553 -8.97 20.25 -10.87
C LEU A 553 -8.10 19.59 -9.79
N ASP A 554 -8.42 18.36 -9.40
CA ASP A 554 -7.69 17.59 -8.37
C ASP A 554 -6.20 17.46 -8.68
N THR A 555 -5.86 17.22 -9.93
CA THR A 555 -4.47 17.06 -10.38
C THR A 555 -3.74 18.38 -10.56
N MET A 556 -4.48 19.48 -10.72
CA MET A 556 -3.93 20.81 -11.02
C MET A 556 -3.82 21.74 -9.80
N MET A 557 -4.52 21.46 -8.68
CA MET A 557 -4.61 22.38 -7.53
C MET A 557 -3.24 22.70 -6.88
N LEU A 558 -2.26 21.81 -7.00
CA LEU A 558 -0.91 22.02 -6.45
C LEU A 558 0.12 22.37 -7.53
N SER A 559 -0.33 22.87 -8.68
CA SER A 559 0.57 23.29 -9.79
C SER A 559 1.22 24.66 -9.56
N GLY A 560 1.10 25.22 -8.37
CA GLY A 560 1.62 26.52 -7.96
C GLY A 560 0.52 27.54 -7.65
N THR A 561 0.92 28.70 -7.22
CA THR A 561 0.06 29.84 -6.93
C THR A 561 0.52 31.08 -7.72
N LYS A 562 -0.26 32.16 -7.70
CA LYS A 562 0.18 33.43 -8.34
C LYS A 562 1.52 33.93 -7.80
N GLN A 563 1.85 33.60 -6.53
CA GLN A 563 3.06 34.08 -5.87
C GLN A 563 4.22 33.09 -5.94
N LEU A 564 3.94 31.80 -6.00
CA LEU A 564 4.92 30.72 -5.97
C LEU A 564 4.75 29.78 -7.15
N PRO A 565 5.73 29.68 -8.05
CA PRO A 565 5.78 28.62 -9.05
C PRO A 565 5.76 27.24 -8.38
N ARG A 566 5.32 26.20 -9.11
CA ARG A 566 5.14 24.83 -8.64
C ARG A 566 6.35 24.34 -7.82
N GLN A 567 7.55 24.44 -8.36
CA GLN A 567 8.77 23.98 -7.68
C GLN A 567 8.97 24.67 -6.32
N ALA A 568 8.87 26.00 -6.30
CA ALA A 568 9.04 26.77 -5.05
C ALA A 568 7.95 26.45 -4.02
N PHE A 569 6.74 26.22 -4.48
CA PHE A 569 5.62 25.79 -3.63
C PHE A 569 5.88 24.41 -2.99
N GLU A 570 6.30 23.44 -3.78
CA GLU A 570 6.65 22.10 -3.29
C GLU A 570 7.87 22.14 -2.35
N ASP A 571 8.91 22.93 -2.69
CA ASP A 571 10.09 23.11 -1.83
C ASP A 571 9.70 23.71 -0.47
N ARG A 572 8.75 24.66 -0.46
CA ARG A 572 8.28 25.24 0.79
C ARG A 572 7.50 24.24 1.65
N LEU A 573 6.61 23.46 1.05
CA LEU A 573 5.91 22.35 1.76
C LEU A 573 6.92 21.36 2.34
N ARG A 574 7.94 21.01 1.57
CA ARG A 574 9.00 20.08 2.01
C ARG A 574 9.81 20.65 3.17
N ALA A 575 10.21 21.93 3.09
CA ALA A 575 10.94 22.60 4.17
C ALA A 575 10.13 22.65 5.49
N LEU A 576 8.81 22.70 5.39
CA LEU A 576 7.89 22.69 6.54
C LEU A 576 7.58 21.27 7.05
N ASP A 577 8.07 20.23 6.41
CA ASP A 577 7.60 18.84 6.61
C ASP A 577 6.07 18.75 6.53
N ALA A 578 5.47 19.50 5.62
CA ALA A 578 4.04 19.56 5.41
C ALA A 578 3.60 18.61 4.30
N ARG A 579 2.56 17.82 4.56
CA ARG A 579 1.86 17.02 3.56
C ARG A 579 0.53 17.67 3.27
N LEU A 580 0.39 18.24 2.09
CA LEU A 580 -0.83 18.89 1.63
C LEU A 580 -1.41 18.11 0.46
N SER A 581 -2.70 17.80 0.50
CA SER A 581 -3.49 17.39 -0.65
C SER A 581 -4.72 18.26 -0.79
N ILE A 582 -5.10 18.56 -2.03
CA ILE A 582 -6.32 19.28 -2.38
C ILE A 582 -7.06 18.45 -3.42
N ASP A 583 -8.04 17.68 -2.99
CA ASP A 583 -8.91 16.87 -3.84
C ASP A 583 -10.11 17.76 -4.24
N ALA A 584 -10.08 18.37 -5.44
CA ALA A 584 -11.11 19.27 -5.93
C ALA A 584 -11.91 18.69 -7.08
N ASN A 585 -13.20 18.96 -7.13
CA ASN A 585 -14.12 18.56 -8.20
C ASN A 585 -15.21 19.61 -8.45
N ALA A 586 -16.19 19.28 -9.27
CA ALA A 586 -17.26 20.20 -9.64
C ALA A 586 -18.09 20.72 -8.45
N SER A 587 -18.21 19.97 -7.37
CA SER A 587 -19.09 20.31 -6.22
C SER A 587 -18.37 20.71 -4.95
N GLY A 588 -17.04 20.74 -4.95
CA GLY A 588 -16.28 21.11 -3.76
C GLY A 588 -14.79 20.83 -3.83
N ALA A 589 -14.11 21.11 -2.73
CA ALA A 589 -12.71 20.75 -2.52
C ALA A 589 -12.51 20.21 -1.11
N LYS A 590 -11.71 19.16 -0.99
CA LYS A 590 -11.22 18.62 0.27
C LYS A 590 -9.72 18.88 0.37
N VAL A 591 -9.35 19.63 1.38
CA VAL A 591 -7.96 19.88 1.76
C VAL A 591 -7.60 18.96 2.92
N SER A 592 -6.51 18.23 2.80
CA SER A 592 -5.93 17.48 3.91
C SER A 592 -4.50 18.00 4.12
N LEU A 593 -4.20 18.39 5.35
CA LEU A 593 -2.87 18.88 5.72
C LEU A 593 -2.39 18.14 6.97
N SER A 594 -1.15 17.64 6.91
CA SER A 594 -0.45 17.08 8.08
C SER A 594 0.92 17.75 8.19
N VAL A 595 1.19 18.39 9.33
CA VAL A 595 2.37 19.24 9.51
C VAL A 595 2.78 19.28 10.99
N PRO A 596 4.08 19.42 11.34
CA PRO A 596 4.49 19.73 12.72
C PRO A 596 3.86 21.04 13.21
N ALA A 597 3.42 21.09 14.47
CA ALA A 597 2.72 22.23 15.06
C ALA A 597 3.46 23.57 14.90
N ARG A 598 4.80 23.54 15.02
CA ARG A 598 5.66 24.72 14.82
C ARG A 598 5.58 25.34 13.43
N ASN A 599 5.16 24.58 12.42
CA ASN A 599 5.09 25.00 11.03
C ASN A 599 3.64 25.21 10.54
N LEU A 600 2.64 25.03 11.44
CA LEU A 600 1.22 25.02 11.08
C LEU A 600 0.76 26.30 10.39
N SER A 601 1.09 27.47 10.95
CA SER A 601 0.66 28.78 10.44
C SER A 601 1.13 29.01 9.01
N GLU A 602 2.39 28.70 8.73
CA GLU A 602 2.93 28.86 7.38
C GLU A 602 2.34 27.84 6.40
N ALA A 603 2.16 26.59 6.81
CA ALA A 603 1.51 25.57 5.99
C ALA A 603 0.05 25.89 5.68
N LEU A 604 -0.69 26.49 6.63
CA LEU A 604 -2.04 27.00 6.40
C LEU A 604 -2.06 28.15 5.39
N THR A 605 -1.09 29.06 5.48
CA THR A 605 -0.94 30.16 4.51
C THR A 605 -0.69 29.62 3.10
N LEU A 606 0.17 28.62 2.96
CA LEU A 606 0.38 27.94 1.67
C LEU A 606 -0.87 27.25 1.15
N ALA A 607 -1.58 26.50 2.01
CA ALA A 607 -2.82 25.83 1.63
C ALA A 607 -3.90 26.84 1.20
N ALA A 608 -4.05 27.95 1.94
CA ALA A 608 -4.97 29.04 1.59
C ALA A 608 -4.60 29.71 0.26
N SER A 609 -3.30 29.91 -0.01
CA SER A 609 -2.84 30.50 -1.29
C SER A 609 -3.14 29.57 -2.46
N ALA A 610 -2.97 28.25 -2.30
CA ALA A 610 -3.32 27.26 -3.31
C ALA A 610 -4.82 27.19 -3.61
N LEU A 611 -5.66 27.47 -2.62
CA LEU A 611 -7.11 27.54 -2.82
C LEU A 611 -7.56 28.88 -3.42
N ARG A 612 -7.03 30.00 -2.93
CA ARG A 612 -7.51 31.34 -3.32
C ARG A 612 -6.91 31.83 -4.64
N GLU A 613 -5.68 31.44 -4.90
CA GLU A 613 -4.89 31.92 -6.04
C GLU A 613 -4.20 30.80 -6.82
N PRO A 614 -4.90 29.68 -7.13
CA PRO A 614 -4.27 28.62 -7.90
C PRO A 614 -3.93 29.13 -9.30
N VAL A 615 -2.86 28.57 -9.85
CA VAL A 615 -2.51 28.72 -11.26
C VAL A 615 -2.55 27.39 -11.96
N PHE A 616 -2.99 27.40 -13.22
CA PHE A 616 -3.08 26.22 -14.06
C PHE A 616 -2.18 26.41 -15.29
N PRO A 617 -0.85 26.26 -15.14
CA PRO A 617 0.10 26.47 -16.25
C PRO A 617 -0.20 25.52 -17.40
N LYS A 618 -0.11 26.02 -18.63
CA LYS A 618 -0.51 25.27 -19.82
C LYS A 618 0.32 24.02 -20.05
N ASP A 619 1.61 24.09 -19.78
CA ASP A 619 2.54 22.97 -19.88
C ASP A 619 2.20 21.86 -18.85
N VAL A 620 1.99 22.23 -17.59
CA VAL A 620 1.58 21.30 -16.53
C VAL A 620 0.20 20.70 -16.84
N PHE A 621 -0.72 21.52 -17.34
CA PHE A 621 -2.05 21.07 -17.73
C PHE A 621 -2.00 20.02 -18.85
N GLN A 622 -1.19 20.25 -19.87
CA GLN A 622 -1.01 19.28 -20.95
C GLN A 622 -0.42 17.97 -20.41
N GLU A 623 0.63 18.07 -19.61
CA GLU A 623 1.22 16.92 -18.94
C GLU A 623 0.18 16.11 -18.16
N ARG A 624 -0.58 16.76 -17.26
CA ARG A 624 -1.59 16.08 -16.42
C ARG A 624 -2.71 15.46 -17.24
N ARG A 625 -3.19 16.19 -18.24
CA ARG A 625 -4.20 15.66 -19.16
C ARG A 625 -3.70 14.40 -19.86
N ASP A 626 -2.49 14.43 -20.39
CA ASP A 626 -1.92 13.31 -21.14
C ASP A 626 -1.63 12.11 -20.20
N GLN A 627 -1.26 12.36 -18.93
CA GLN A 627 -1.17 11.33 -17.88
C GLN A 627 -2.53 10.64 -17.68
N VAL A 628 -3.60 11.41 -17.50
CA VAL A 628 -4.94 10.86 -17.28
C VAL A 628 -5.43 10.09 -18.51
N LEU A 629 -5.24 10.63 -19.72
CA LEU A 629 -5.60 9.97 -20.96
C LEU A 629 -4.84 8.63 -21.12
N THR A 630 -3.56 8.60 -20.84
CA THR A 630 -2.76 7.37 -20.87
C THR A 630 -3.21 6.38 -19.80
N GLY A 631 -3.56 6.85 -18.60
CA GLY A 631 -4.12 6.02 -17.53
C GLY A 631 -5.45 5.37 -17.96
N ILE A 632 -6.33 6.09 -18.65
CA ILE A 632 -7.58 5.55 -19.18
C ILE A 632 -7.30 4.49 -20.26
N GLU A 633 -6.37 4.76 -21.17
CA GLU A 633 -6.01 3.79 -22.21
C GLU A 633 -5.44 2.49 -21.63
N ALA A 634 -4.63 2.58 -20.57
CA ALA A 634 -4.14 1.41 -19.86
C ALA A 634 -5.26 0.56 -19.23
N GLN A 635 -6.40 1.17 -18.89
CA GLN A 635 -7.54 0.48 -18.30
C GLN A 635 -8.48 -0.17 -19.34
N ARG A 636 -8.42 0.24 -20.61
CA ARG A 636 -9.30 -0.27 -21.69
C ARG A 636 -9.25 -1.78 -21.89
N HIS A 637 -8.20 -2.42 -21.43
CA HIS A 637 -8.01 -3.87 -21.55
C HIS A 637 -7.92 -4.57 -20.20
N GLN A 638 -8.34 -3.91 -19.11
CA GLN A 638 -8.36 -4.52 -17.78
C GLN A 638 -9.75 -5.07 -17.47
N PRO A 639 -9.87 -6.36 -17.12
CA PRO A 639 -11.17 -6.97 -16.83
C PRO A 639 -11.96 -6.21 -15.76
N GLU A 640 -11.27 -5.74 -14.71
CA GLU A 640 -11.92 -4.98 -13.64
C GLU A 640 -12.53 -3.66 -14.10
N ALA A 641 -11.80 -2.90 -14.92
CA ALA A 641 -12.26 -1.60 -15.40
C ALA A 641 -13.46 -1.76 -16.34
N LEU A 642 -13.39 -2.75 -17.23
CA LEU A 642 -14.48 -3.03 -18.18
C LEU A 642 -15.73 -3.59 -17.50
N ALA A 643 -15.55 -4.46 -16.47
CA ALA A 643 -16.68 -4.94 -15.67
C ALA A 643 -17.34 -3.79 -14.90
N ALA A 644 -16.52 -2.90 -14.29
CA ALA A 644 -17.03 -1.75 -13.55
C ALA A 644 -17.77 -0.75 -14.46
N GLU A 645 -17.23 -0.48 -15.65
CA GLU A 645 -17.89 0.39 -16.66
C GLU A 645 -19.21 -0.20 -17.13
N ALA A 646 -19.22 -1.49 -17.50
CA ALA A 646 -20.44 -2.16 -17.95
C ALA A 646 -21.51 -2.15 -16.84
N MET A 647 -21.12 -2.39 -15.58
CA MET A 647 -22.02 -2.31 -14.44
C MET A 647 -22.59 -0.90 -14.25
N ALA A 648 -21.72 0.12 -14.30
CA ALA A 648 -22.13 1.51 -14.12
C ALA A 648 -23.05 2.00 -15.25
N VAL A 649 -22.76 1.65 -16.50
CA VAL A 649 -23.62 1.96 -17.68
C VAL A 649 -25.00 1.34 -17.54
N ARG A 650 -25.10 0.09 -17.04
CA ARG A 650 -26.39 -0.57 -16.81
C ARG A 650 -27.19 0.05 -15.65
N GLY A 651 -26.49 0.58 -14.64
CA GLY A 651 -27.09 1.31 -13.52
C GLY A 651 -27.35 2.78 -13.78
N HIS A 652 -27.03 3.27 -14.97
CA HIS A 652 -27.06 4.68 -15.29
C HIS A 652 -28.49 5.20 -15.44
N ALA A 653 -28.81 6.31 -14.75
CA ALA A 653 -30.15 6.86 -14.64
C ALA A 653 -30.26 8.35 -14.99
N TYR A 654 -29.15 9.04 -15.23
CA TYR A 654 -29.12 10.50 -15.37
C TYR A 654 -28.66 10.95 -16.77
N PRO A 655 -29.25 12.03 -17.33
CA PRO A 655 -28.85 12.57 -18.61
C PRO A 655 -27.44 13.16 -18.61
N THR A 656 -26.86 13.34 -19.78
CA THR A 656 -25.45 13.71 -19.98
C THR A 656 -25.07 15.09 -19.42
N ASP A 657 -25.99 16.02 -19.27
CA ASP A 657 -25.78 17.34 -18.67
C ASP A 657 -25.91 17.37 -17.15
N ASP A 658 -26.48 16.31 -16.54
CA ASP A 658 -26.65 16.19 -15.11
C ASP A 658 -25.30 15.87 -14.44
N PRO A 659 -24.90 16.56 -13.37
CA PRO A 659 -23.64 16.29 -12.67
C PRO A 659 -23.58 14.89 -12.00
N ARG A 660 -24.69 14.14 -11.97
CA ARG A 660 -24.75 12.75 -11.50
C ARG A 660 -24.56 11.72 -12.63
N HIS A 661 -24.41 12.19 -13.88
CA HIS A 661 -24.17 11.33 -15.02
C HIS A 661 -22.90 10.49 -14.87
N TYR A 662 -23.01 9.18 -15.10
CA TYR A 662 -21.84 8.32 -15.23
C TYR A 662 -21.24 8.49 -16.64
N ARG A 663 -19.95 8.79 -16.72
CA ARG A 663 -19.23 8.87 -18.00
C ARG A 663 -18.48 7.58 -18.30
N THR A 664 -18.65 7.05 -19.49
CA THR A 664 -17.81 6.00 -20.04
C THR A 664 -16.36 6.50 -20.23
N MET A 665 -15.40 5.59 -20.36
CA MET A 665 -14.01 5.95 -20.68
C MET A 665 -13.92 6.82 -21.95
N ASP A 666 -14.75 6.56 -22.95
CA ASP A 666 -14.78 7.33 -24.20
C ASP A 666 -15.32 8.76 -24.01
N GLU A 667 -16.34 8.94 -23.18
CA GLU A 667 -16.86 10.26 -22.83
C GLU A 667 -15.82 11.06 -22.04
N VAL A 668 -15.16 10.43 -21.06
CA VAL A 668 -14.09 11.08 -20.30
C VAL A 668 -12.94 11.51 -21.19
N VAL A 669 -12.50 10.64 -22.11
CA VAL A 669 -11.46 10.97 -23.10
C VAL A 669 -11.87 12.15 -23.98
N THR A 670 -13.14 12.17 -24.42
CA THR A 670 -13.67 13.27 -25.24
C THR A 670 -13.70 14.59 -24.47
N ASP A 671 -14.17 14.57 -23.23
CA ASP A 671 -14.24 15.75 -22.37
C ASP A 671 -12.83 16.29 -22.05
N LEU A 672 -11.87 15.41 -21.70
CA LEU A 672 -10.49 15.78 -21.41
C LEU A 672 -9.77 16.40 -22.63
N LYS A 673 -10.03 15.90 -23.83
CA LYS A 673 -9.48 16.50 -25.07
C LYS A 673 -10.03 17.89 -25.34
N ALA A 674 -11.27 18.16 -24.91
CA ALA A 674 -11.90 19.48 -25.04
C ALA A 674 -11.58 20.44 -23.90
N GLN A 675 -10.92 19.96 -22.82
CA GLN A 675 -10.61 20.75 -21.64
C GLN A 675 -9.40 21.68 -21.86
N THR A 676 -9.44 22.87 -21.23
CA THR A 676 -8.36 23.85 -21.31
C THR A 676 -8.08 24.52 -19.96
N PRO A 677 -6.88 25.07 -19.73
CA PRO A 677 -6.55 25.82 -18.51
C PRO A 677 -7.49 27.00 -18.26
N GLU A 678 -7.94 27.66 -19.32
CA GLU A 678 -8.82 28.82 -19.24
C GLU A 678 -10.23 28.44 -18.77
N ARG A 679 -10.76 27.31 -19.24
CA ARG A 679 -12.05 26.77 -18.78
C ARG A 679 -11.94 26.37 -17.29
N LEU A 680 -10.85 25.73 -16.92
CA LEU A 680 -10.59 25.32 -15.54
C LEU A 680 -10.48 26.54 -14.61
N THR A 681 -9.71 27.57 -15.03
CA THR A 681 -9.58 28.84 -14.30
C THR A 681 -10.92 29.54 -14.13
N LYS A 682 -11.69 29.59 -15.19
CA LYS A 682 -13.02 30.22 -15.17
C LYS A 682 -13.97 29.45 -14.25
N PHE A 683 -13.97 28.11 -14.31
CA PHE A 683 -14.79 27.30 -13.42
C PHE A 683 -14.45 27.58 -11.96
N TRP A 684 -13.13 27.59 -11.61
CA TRP A 684 -12.68 27.89 -10.27
C TRP A 684 -13.14 29.28 -9.80
N GLN A 685 -13.00 30.29 -10.63
CA GLN A 685 -13.44 31.66 -10.32
C GLN A 685 -14.97 31.76 -10.15
N ASP A 686 -15.74 31.02 -10.95
CA ASP A 686 -17.19 31.07 -10.92
C ASP A 686 -17.81 30.34 -9.71
N PHE A 687 -17.12 29.31 -9.15
CA PHE A 687 -17.70 28.44 -8.13
C PHE A 687 -16.97 28.43 -6.80
N ALA A 688 -15.63 28.47 -6.82
CA ALA A 688 -14.85 28.22 -5.61
C ALA A 688 -14.99 29.35 -4.58
N GLY A 689 -15.07 28.95 -3.33
CA GLY A 689 -15.13 29.85 -2.18
C GLY A 689 -15.39 29.12 -0.88
N ALA A 690 -15.43 29.87 0.20
CA ALA A 690 -15.51 29.34 1.55
C ALA A 690 -16.81 29.71 2.28
N SER A 691 -17.91 29.95 1.54
CA SER A 691 -19.22 30.26 2.16
C SER A 691 -19.89 29.03 2.81
N GLN A 692 -19.51 27.84 2.40
CA GLN A 692 -19.96 26.56 2.95
C GLN A 692 -18.75 25.66 3.16
N GLY A 693 -18.56 25.17 4.38
CA GLY A 693 -17.45 24.28 4.63
C GLY A 693 -17.37 23.75 6.07
N GLN A 694 -16.54 22.74 6.25
CA GLN A 694 -16.23 22.15 7.54
C GLN A 694 -14.72 22.05 7.69
N PHE A 695 -14.23 22.62 8.78
CA PHE A 695 -12.84 22.56 9.19
C PHE A 695 -12.72 21.68 10.43
N SER A 696 -11.84 20.70 10.38
CA SER A 696 -11.54 19.86 11.54
C SER A 696 -10.04 19.72 11.72
N VAL A 697 -9.60 19.68 12.96
CA VAL A 697 -8.18 19.52 13.30
C VAL A 697 -7.99 18.70 14.57
N VAL A 698 -6.97 17.84 14.55
CA VAL A 698 -6.51 17.08 15.72
C VAL A 698 -5.00 17.22 15.80
N GLY A 699 -4.48 17.66 16.93
CA GLY A 699 -3.06 17.82 17.17
C GLY A 699 -2.72 18.91 18.19
N ASN A 700 -1.43 19.20 18.32
CA ASN A 700 -0.95 20.22 19.25
C ASN A 700 -1.21 21.63 18.68
N VAL A 701 -2.38 22.17 19.01
CA VAL A 701 -2.83 23.49 18.52
C VAL A 701 -3.38 24.33 19.65
N ASP A 702 -3.20 25.66 19.54
CA ASP A 702 -3.95 26.64 20.30
C ASP A 702 -5.24 26.98 19.53
N PRO A 703 -6.41 26.65 20.07
CA PRO A 703 -7.68 26.87 19.38
C PRO A 703 -7.97 28.31 19.04
N GLU A 704 -7.62 29.25 19.91
CA GLU A 704 -7.93 30.68 19.70
C GLU A 704 -7.03 31.28 18.62
N ALA A 705 -5.74 30.97 18.65
CA ALA A 705 -4.80 31.38 17.62
C ALA A 705 -5.20 30.80 16.25
N LEU A 706 -5.57 29.52 16.21
CA LEU A 706 -5.97 28.84 14.96
C LEU A 706 -7.25 29.44 14.39
N LYS A 707 -8.26 29.75 15.23
CA LYS A 707 -9.50 30.41 14.78
C LYS A 707 -9.23 31.79 14.18
N ALA A 708 -8.39 32.58 14.82
CA ALA A 708 -8.01 33.91 14.33
C ALA A 708 -7.29 33.79 12.97
N GLU A 709 -6.42 32.83 12.82
CA GLU A 709 -5.68 32.59 11.57
C GLU A 709 -6.60 32.13 10.43
N LEU A 710 -7.49 31.17 10.69
CA LEU A 710 -8.49 30.74 9.71
C LEU A 710 -9.44 31.85 9.29
N GLN A 711 -9.87 32.68 10.24
CA GLN A 711 -10.68 33.85 9.95
C GLN A 711 -9.95 34.86 9.04
N LYS A 712 -8.65 35.05 9.27
CA LYS A 712 -7.78 35.90 8.43
C LYS A 712 -7.59 35.32 7.04
N LEU A 713 -7.36 33.99 6.92
CA LEU A 713 -7.02 33.35 5.65
C LEU A 713 -8.24 33.09 4.75
N LEU A 714 -9.40 32.78 5.35
CA LEU A 714 -10.58 32.32 4.62
C LEU A 714 -11.84 33.14 4.86
N GLY A 715 -11.88 33.98 5.89
CA GLY A 715 -13.10 34.63 6.35
C GLY A 715 -13.75 35.60 5.36
N ASP A 716 -13.01 36.17 4.44
CA ASP A 716 -13.48 37.06 3.38
C ASP A 716 -13.77 36.36 2.05
N TRP A 717 -13.36 35.06 1.91
CA TRP A 717 -13.48 34.32 0.67
C TRP A 717 -14.87 33.68 0.52
N LYS A 718 -15.70 34.27 -0.34
CA LYS A 718 -17.09 33.86 -0.54
C LYS A 718 -17.24 33.09 -1.86
N SER A 719 -18.08 32.07 -1.84
CA SER A 719 -18.47 31.34 -3.05
C SER A 719 -19.41 32.21 -3.90
N PRO A 720 -19.15 32.43 -5.21
CA PRO A 720 -20.01 33.22 -6.09
C PRO A 720 -21.38 32.58 -6.34
N GLN A 721 -21.45 31.25 -6.29
CA GLN A 721 -22.66 30.46 -6.57
C GLN A 721 -23.26 29.89 -5.28
N ALA A 722 -24.59 29.80 -5.26
CA ALA A 722 -25.32 29.16 -4.17
C ALA A 722 -25.07 27.65 -4.13
N TYR A 723 -24.83 27.14 -2.95
CA TYR A 723 -24.69 25.72 -2.71
C TYR A 723 -26.05 25.07 -2.38
N ALA A 724 -26.31 23.91 -2.97
CA ALA A 724 -27.27 22.93 -2.47
C ALA A 724 -26.72 21.52 -2.72
N ARG A 725 -26.89 20.65 -1.74
CA ARG A 725 -26.40 19.28 -1.86
C ARG A 725 -27.04 18.56 -3.03
N ILE A 726 -26.20 17.92 -3.86
CA ILE A 726 -26.63 17.02 -4.90
C ILE A 726 -26.84 15.63 -4.30
N ARG A 727 -28.05 15.11 -4.42
CA ARG A 727 -28.47 13.81 -3.88
C ARG A 727 -28.50 12.77 -5.00
N MET A 728 -28.06 11.55 -4.67
CA MET A 728 -28.19 10.38 -5.55
C MET A 728 -29.47 9.64 -5.18
N ASP A 729 -30.51 9.84 -5.97
CA ASP A 729 -31.79 9.17 -5.73
C ASP A 729 -31.69 7.66 -5.97
N TYR A 730 -32.55 6.91 -5.33
CA TYR A 730 -32.63 5.46 -5.55
C TYR A 730 -33.09 5.14 -6.98
N HIS A 731 -32.30 4.32 -7.66
CA HIS A 731 -32.65 3.72 -8.95
C HIS A 731 -32.32 2.22 -8.86
N GLY A 732 -33.33 1.38 -9.07
CA GLY A 732 -33.12 -0.07 -9.04
C GLY A 732 -32.24 -0.54 -10.20
N LEU A 733 -31.19 -1.30 -9.88
CA LEU A 733 -30.40 -1.97 -10.90
C LEU A 733 -31.25 -3.07 -11.60
N PRO A 734 -31.12 -3.26 -12.91
CA PRO A 734 -31.82 -4.34 -13.63
C PRO A 734 -31.23 -5.70 -13.20
N ALA A 735 -32.07 -6.68 -12.95
CA ALA A 735 -31.64 -8.06 -12.76
C ALA A 735 -31.18 -8.64 -14.11
N ALA A 736 -29.89 -8.72 -14.33
CA ALA A 736 -29.30 -9.16 -15.59
C ALA A 736 -27.89 -9.77 -15.36
N THR A 737 -27.44 -10.57 -16.33
CA THR A 737 -26.06 -11.05 -16.38
C THR A 737 -25.41 -10.64 -17.69
N GLU A 738 -24.25 -10.04 -17.64
CA GLU A 738 -23.47 -9.61 -18.80
C GLU A 738 -22.05 -10.15 -18.71
N MET A 739 -21.50 -10.65 -19.83
CA MET A 739 -20.13 -11.14 -19.93
C MET A 739 -19.38 -10.33 -20.98
N VAL A 740 -18.33 -9.66 -20.52
CA VAL A 740 -17.43 -8.85 -21.35
C VAL A 740 -16.21 -9.69 -21.70
N GLU A 741 -16.02 -9.97 -22.98
CA GLU A 741 -14.84 -10.69 -23.45
C GLU A 741 -13.62 -9.77 -23.46
N VAL A 742 -12.57 -10.18 -22.73
CA VAL A 742 -11.29 -9.44 -22.65
C VAL A 742 -10.18 -10.41 -23.04
N PRO A 743 -9.70 -10.37 -24.30
CA PRO A 743 -8.72 -11.32 -24.79
C PRO A 743 -7.40 -11.27 -24.01
N ASP A 744 -6.70 -12.42 -23.99
CA ASP A 744 -5.33 -12.55 -23.47
C ASP A 744 -5.17 -12.15 -21.99
N LYS A 745 -6.18 -12.49 -21.16
CA LYS A 745 -6.12 -12.30 -19.69
C LYS A 745 -6.15 -13.64 -18.96
N ALA A 746 -5.19 -13.80 -18.05
CA ALA A 746 -5.09 -14.99 -17.22
C ALA A 746 -6.20 -15.03 -16.17
N ASN A 747 -6.66 -13.85 -15.69
CA ASN A 747 -7.76 -13.72 -14.74
C ASN A 747 -8.99 -13.05 -15.32
N ALA A 748 -10.14 -13.40 -14.73
CA ALA A 748 -11.43 -12.76 -14.90
C ALA A 748 -11.89 -12.13 -13.58
N VAL A 749 -12.82 -11.20 -13.67
CA VAL A 749 -13.52 -10.59 -12.54
C VAL A 749 -15.01 -10.84 -12.68
N LEU A 750 -15.67 -11.16 -11.57
CA LEU A 750 -17.13 -11.12 -11.44
C LEU A 750 -17.50 -9.99 -10.47
N LEU A 751 -18.36 -9.10 -10.92
CA LEU A 751 -19.03 -8.09 -10.10
C LEU A 751 -20.51 -8.42 -10.03
N GLN A 752 -21.10 -8.35 -8.84
CA GLN A 752 -22.53 -8.44 -8.67
C GLN A 752 -23.00 -7.30 -7.77
N ALA A 753 -23.99 -6.53 -8.20
CA ALA A 753 -24.48 -5.38 -7.45
C ALA A 753 -26.01 -5.35 -7.38
N ARG A 754 -26.51 -4.83 -6.25
CA ARG A 754 -27.94 -4.60 -6.05
C ARG A 754 -28.15 -3.29 -5.29
N ASN A 755 -28.93 -2.38 -5.87
CA ASN A 755 -29.45 -1.21 -5.15
C ASN A 755 -30.67 -1.57 -4.33
N ILE A 756 -30.78 -0.99 -3.15
CA ILE A 756 -31.90 -1.14 -2.23
C ILE A 756 -32.30 0.21 -1.63
N PRO A 757 -33.62 0.43 -1.38
CA PRO A 757 -34.13 1.73 -0.90
C PRO A 757 -34.02 1.84 0.63
N ILE A 758 -32.79 1.92 1.15
CA ILE A 758 -32.49 2.18 2.56
C ILE A 758 -31.35 3.18 2.70
N SER A 759 -31.37 3.93 3.79
CA SER A 759 -30.28 4.82 4.22
C SER A 759 -29.52 4.24 5.42
N GLU A 760 -28.43 4.89 5.82
CA GLU A 760 -27.72 4.55 7.06
C GLU A 760 -28.61 4.68 8.33
N GLU A 761 -29.69 5.45 8.28
CA GLU A 761 -30.64 5.64 9.39
C GLU A 761 -31.82 4.66 9.36
N HIS A 762 -31.91 3.80 8.32
CA HIS A 762 -32.93 2.78 8.24
C HIS A 762 -32.80 1.77 9.39
N PRO A 763 -33.90 1.29 10.03
CA PRO A 763 -33.85 0.33 11.15
C PRO A 763 -33.06 -0.95 10.84
N ASP A 764 -33.14 -1.45 9.62
CA ASP A 764 -32.44 -2.68 9.21
C ASP A 764 -30.94 -2.46 8.90
N TYR A 765 -30.46 -1.20 8.79
CA TYR A 765 -29.12 -0.93 8.28
C TYR A 765 -28.02 -1.62 9.10
N THR A 766 -28.05 -1.53 10.42
CA THR A 766 -27.02 -2.13 11.27
C THR A 766 -27.00 -3.66 11.15
N ALA A 767 -28.19 -4.28 11.12
CA ALA A 767 -28.33 -5.71 10.94
C ALA A 767 -27.89 -6.18 9.54
N LEU A 768 -28.26 -5.44 8.49
CA LEU A 768 -27.83 -5.73 7.13
C LEU A 768 -26.33 -5.52 6.94
N SER A 769 -25.77 -4.46 7.51
CA SER A 769 -24.32 -4.24 7.47
C SER A 769 -23.54 -5.40 8.10
N MET A 770 -24.04 -5.93 9.22
CA MET A 770 -23.47 -7.12 9.85
C MET A 770 -23.67 -8.37 8.97
N ALA A 771 -24.84 -8.55 8.36
CA ALA A 771 -25.14 -9.67 7.47
C ALA A 771 -24.21 -9.68 6.24
N VAL A 772 -23.96 -8.52 5.62
CA VAL A 772 -23.03 -8.38 4.49
C VAL A 772 -21.60 -8.64 4.94
N ARG A 773 -21.23 -8.19 6.15
CA ARG A 773 -19.90 -8.50 6.73
C ARG A 773 -19.70 -10.00 6.91
N LEU A 774 -20.70 -10.71 7.44
CA LEU A 774 -20.66 -12.16 7.61
C LEU A 774 -20.66 -12.91 6.27
N LEU A 775 -21.32 -12.36 5.25
CA LEU A 775 -21.31 -12.92 3.90
C LEU A 775 -19.93 -12.83 3.25
N GLY A 776 -19.29 -11.65 3.24
CA GLY A 776 -18.06 -11.43 2.48
C GLY A 776 -17.21 -10.26 2.96
N GLY A 777 -17.38 -9.74 4.18
CA GLY A 777 -16.68 -8.55 4.68
C GLY A 777 -15.35 -8.83 5.38
N SER A 778 -14.90 -10.08 5.46
CA SER A 778 -13.65 -10.47 6.11
C SER A 778 -13.12 -11.79 5.55
N ALA A 779 -11.91 -12.18 5.94
CA ALA A 779 -11.31 -13.47 5.56
C ALA A 779 -12.03 -14.68 6.19
N ASP A 780 -12.79 -14.48 7.27
CA ASP A 780 -13.61 -15.52 7.91
C ASP A 780 -15.04 -15.57 7.37
N ALA A 781 -15.35 -14.75 6.37
CA ALA A 781 -16.70 -14.65 5.82
C ALA A 781 -17.05 -15.85 4.94
N ARG A 782 -18.34 -16.13 4.82
CA ARG A 782 -18.90 -17.30 4.10
C ARG A 782 -18.40 -17.43 2.66
N LEU A 783 -18.36 -16.31 1.91
CA LEU A 783 -17.89 -16.32 0.52
C LEU A 783 -16.40 -16.67 0.41
N PHE A 784 -15.58 -16.14 1.32
CA PHE A 784 -14.17 -16.44 1.34
C PHE A 784 -13.92 -17.93 1.61
N HIS A 785 -14.56 -18.49 2.65
CA HIS A 785 -14.50 -19.92 2.95
C HIS A 785 -15.00 -20.79 1.79
N ARG A 786 -16.13 -20.43 1.20
CA ARG A 786 -16.72 -21.23 0.12
C ARG A 786 -15.87 -21.19 -1.15
N LEU A 787 -15.51 -19.99 -1.62
CA LEU A 787 -14.94 -19.82 -2.95
C LEU A 787 -13.42 -19.98 -2.98
N ARG A 788 -12.73 -19.58 -1.91
CA ARG A 788 -11.28 -19.70 -1.81
C ARG A 788 -10.86 -21.01 -1.12
N GLU A 789 -11.33 -21.27 0.08
CA GLU A 789 -10.80 -22.37 0.88
C GLU A 789 -11.37 -23.73 0.50
N LYS A 790 -12.69 -23.83 0.31
CA LYS A 790 -13.34 -25.10 0.02
C LYS A 790 -13.26 -25.49 -1.44
N GLU A 791 -13.44 -24.56 -2.36
CA GLU A 791 -13.51 -24.85 -3.79
C GLU A 791 -12.29 -24.43 -4.58
N SER A 792 -11.43 -23.56 -4.03
CA SER A 792 -10.21 -23.07 -4.66
C SER A 792 -10.45 -22.50 -6.07
N ILE A 793 -11.54 -21.78 -6.26
CA ILE A 793 -11.95 -21.20 -7.56
C ILE A 793 -11.74 -19.70 -7.66
N SER A 794 -11.46 -19.04 -6.54
CA SER A 794 -11.22 -17.60 -6.50
C SER A 794 -10.05 -17.27 -5.57
N TYR A 795 -9.25 -16.27 -5.93
CA TYR A 795 -8.23 -15.70 -5.05
C TYR A 795 -8.87 -15.01 -3.84
N GLY A 796 -9.99 -14.30 -4.06
CA GLY A 796 -10.76 -13.65 -3.02
C GLY A 796 -12.15 -13.27 -3.51
N ALA A 797 -13.12 -13.35 -2.60
CA ALA A 797 -14.47 -12.91 -2.82
C ALA A 797 -14.89 -12.01 -1.66
N TYR A 798 -15.40 -10.84 -1.97
CA TYR A 798 -15.72 -9.79 -1.01
C TYR A 798 -17.15 -9.33 -1.23
N ALA A 799 -17.83 -8.99 -0.11
CA ALA A 799 -19.12 -8.32 -0.13
C ALA A 799 -19.04 -7.01 0.66
N SER A 800 -19.68 -5.96 0.18
CA SER A 800 -19.75 -4.66 0.84
C SER A 800 -21.16 -4.07 0.78
N LEU A 801 -21.46 -3.19 1.75
CA LEU A 801 -22.66 -2.37 1.79
C LEU A 801 -22.26 -0.91 1.90
N SER A 802 -22.64 -0.11 0.93
CA SER A 802 -22.56 1.35 0.98
C SER A 802 -23.97 1.94 1.02
N ALA A 803 -24.22 2.91 1.89
CA ALA A 803 -25.53 3.55 2.01
C ALA A 803 -25.37 5.07 2.15
N SER A 804 -26.31 5.82 1.59
CA SER A 804 -26.43 7.25 1.85
C SER A 804 -26.96 7.51 3.25
N ARG A 805 -26.65 8.66 3.80
CA ARG A 805 -27.20 9.09 5.10
C ARG A 805 -28.57 9.75 5.00
N ASP A 806 -28.82 10.46 3.94
CA ASP A 806 -29.95 11.36 3.77
C ASP A 806 -30.89 10.99 2.62
N VAL A 807 -30.60 9.91 1.94
CA VAL A 807 -31.44 9.35 0.86
C VAL A 807 -31.51 7.85 1.06
N ASP A 808 -32.69 7.29 0.89
CA ASP A 808 -32.88 5.82 0.92
C ASP A 808 -32.30 5.19 -0.35
N ASN A 809 -30.98 5.16 -0.41
CA ASN A 809 -30.22 4.59 -1.52
C ASN A 809 -28.97 3.90 -0.94
N ALA A 810 -28.95 2.58 -1.02
CA ALA A 810 -27.80 1.76 -0.65
C ALA A 810 -27.45 0.77 -1.75
N MET A 811 -26.18 0.41 -1.83
CA MET A 811 -25.64 -0.59 -2.77
C MET A 811 -25.04 -1.75 -1.98
N ILE A 812 -25.45 -2.97 -2.33
CA ILE A 812 -24.77 -4.20 -1.92
C ILE A 812 -23.94 -4.67 -3.11
N ASP A 813 -22.64 -4.82 -2.92
CA ASP A 813 -21.69 -5.24 -3.94
C ASP A 813 -21.02 -6.55 -3.53
N ILE A 814 -20.86 -7.48 -4.49
CA ILE A 814 -20.04 -8.68 -4.36
C ILE A 814 -19.03 -8.66 -5.50
N ARG A 815 -17.77 -8.93 -5.18
CA ARG A 815 -16.67 -8.99 -6.15
C ARG A 815 -15.86 -10.25 -5.94
N ALA A 816 -15.49 -10.93 -7.05
CA ALA A 816 -14.59 -12.08 -7.02
C ALA A 816 -13.61 -12.01 -8.19
N ILE A 817 -12.36 -12.43 -7.95
CA ILE A 817 -11.30 -12.58 -8.95
C ILE A 817 -11.04 -14.07 -9.12
N LEU A 818 -10.96 -14.55 -10.38
CA LEU A 818 -10.93 -15.97 -10.68
C LEU A 818 -10.24 -16.27 -12.03
N ALA A 819 -9.84 -17.53 -12.24
CA ALA A 819 -9.45 -17.98 -13.58
C ALA A 819 -10.70 -17.99 -14.50
N PRO A 820 -10.62 -17.52 -15.77
CA PRO A 820 -11.77 -17.41 -16.67
C PRO A 820 -12.55 -18.72 -16.86
N ALA A 821 -11.86 -19.87 -16.79
CA ALA A 821 -12.47 -21.19 -16.89
C ALA A 821 -13.42 -21.54 -15.73
N ASN A 822 -13.31 -20.86 -14.61
CA ASN A 822 -14.10 -21.11 -13.41
C ASN A 822 -15.37 -20.23 -13.30
N ILE A 823 -15.65 -19.37 -14.27
CA ILE A 823 -16.74 -18.38 -14.18
C ILE A 823 -18.10 -19.01 -13.85
N ASP A 824 -18.48 -20.05 -14.59
CA ASP A 824 -19.78 -20.74 -14.40
C ASP A 824 -19.84 -21.44 -13.04
N ARG A 825 -18.72 -22.03 -12.62
CA ARG A 825 -18.58 -22.70 -11.33
C ARG A 825 -18.66 -21.70 -10.16
N LEU A 826 -18.02 -20.54 -10.31
CA LEU A 826 -18.05 -19.49 -9.31
C LEU A 826 -19.46 -18.91 -9.15
N GLN A 827 -20.14 -18.59 -10.26
CA GLN A 827 -21.53 -18.09 -10.21
C GLN A 827 -22.46 -19.08 -9.48
N LYS A 828 -22.34 -20.36 -9.80
CA LYS A 828 -23.12 -21.40 -9.13
C LYS A 828 -22.79 -21.49 -7.64
N ALA A 829 -21.52 -21.51 -7.26
CA ALA A 829 -21.11 -21.59 -5.86
C ALA A 829 -21.51 -20.35 -5.06
N LEU A 830 -21.44 -19.15 -5.66
CA LEU A 830 -21.92 -17.91 -5.07
C LEU A 830 -23.44 -17.96 -4.82
N GLN A 831 -24.21 -18.38 -5.80
CA GLN A 831 -25.66 -18.51 -5.67
C GLN A 831 -26.04 -19.54 -4.59
N GLU A 832 -25.43 -20.73 -4.61
CA GLU A 832 -25.66 -21.79 -3.61
C GLU A 832 -25.33 -21.30 -2.19
N GLU A 833 -24.24 -20.53 -2.01
CA GLU A 833 -23.88 -20.03 -0.69
C GLU A 833 -24.89 -19.00 -0.18
N ILE A 834 -25.33 -18.07 -1.03
CA ILE A 834 -26.37 -17.11 -0.65
C ILE A 834 -27.70 -17.84 -0.34
N GLU A 835 -28.10 -18.83 -1.15
CA GLU A 835 -29.30 -19.62 -0.92
C GLU A 835 -29.18 -20.44 0.38
N ARG A 836 -28.00 -20.97 0.71
CA ARG A 836 -27.73 -21.64 1.97
C ARG A 836 -27.91 -20.70 3.17
N VAL A 837 -27.40 -19.47 3.09
CA VAL A 837 -27.61 -18.47 4.15
C VAL A 837 -29.08 -18.07 4.25
N HIS A 838 -29.83 -18.04 3.15
CA HIS A 838 -31.28 -17.82 3.20
C HIS A 838 -32.01 -18.93 3.97
N THR A 839 -31.58 -20.17 3.81
CA THR A 839 -32.22 -21.35 4.43
C THR A 839 -31.79 -21.52 5.88
N ASP A 840 -30.47 -21.63 6.09
CA ASP A 840 -29.89 -22.01 7.38
C ASP A 840 -29.63 -20.80 8.28
N GLY A 841 -29.39 -19.62 7.69
CA GLY A 841 -28.93 -18.42 8.36
C GLY A 841 -27.45 -18.46 8.73
N PHE A 842 -27.00 -17.39 9.38
CA PHE A 842 -25.75 -17.34 10.11
C PHE A 842 -25.91 -17.96 11.48
N SER A 843 -24.81 -18.38 12.10
CA SER A 843 -24.78 -18.91 13.46
C SER A 843 -24.52 -17.81 14.50
N GLN A 844 -24.83 -18.11 15.78
CA GLN A 844 -24.53 -17.20 16.88
C GLN A 844 -23.02 -16.97 17.04
N ALA A 845 -22.22 -18.01 16.81
CA ALA A 845 -20.75 -17.90 16.89
C ALA A 845 -20.19 -16.92 15.85
N GLU A 846 -20.61 -17.04 14.58
CA GLU A 846 -20.22 -16.11 13.52
C GLU A 846 -20.59 -14.65 13.88
N LEU A 847 -21.81 -14.43 14.40
CA LEU A 847 -22.24 -13.10 14.80
C LEU A 847 -21.40 -12.54 15.94
N ASP A 848 -21.10 -13.35 16.96
CA ASP A 848 -20.34 -12.89 18.13
C ASP A 848 -18.90 -12.57 17.76
N GLU A 849 -18.29 -13.37 16.91
CA GLU A 849 -16.95 -13.15 16.38
C GLU A 849 -16.88 -11.87 15.52
N ALA A 850 -17.77 -11.73 14.54
CA ALA A 850 -17.82 -10.55 13.67
C ALA A 850 -18.14 -9.26 14.44
N ARG A 851 -19.00 -9.36 15.48
CA ARG A 851 -19.31 -8.23 16.37
C ARG A 851 -18.07 -7.76 17.13
N ASN A 852 -17.33 -8.70 17.74
CA ASN A 852 -16.12 -8.38 18.49
C ASN A 852 -15.05 -7.76 17.58
N ALA A 853 -14.78 -8.40 16.44
CA ALA A 853 -13.82 -7.87 15.47
C ALA A 853 -14.22 -6.47 14.95
N LEU A 854 -15.50 -6.23 14.66
CA LEU A 854 -15.98 -4.91 14.23
C LEU A 854 -15.81 -3.87 15.34
N MET A 855 -16.12 -4.23 16.60
CA MET A 855 -15.93 -3.31 17.73
C MET A 855 -14.46 -2.96 17.95
N ASP A 856 -13.55 -3.91 17.76
CA ASP A 856 -12.11 -3.66 17.83
C ASP A 856 -11.63 -2.77 16.69
N GLN A 857 -12.04 -3.02 15.45
CA GLN A 857 -11.74 -2.16 14.31
C GLN A 857 -12.24 -0.72 14.54
N ARG A 858 -13.43 -0.55 15.11
CA ARG A 858 -13.97 0.76 15.44
C ARG A 858 -13.16 1.48 16.53
N ARG A 859 -12.62 0.76 17.52
CA ARG A 859 -11.68 1.32 18.51
C ARG A 859 -10.35 1.72 17.87
N GLN A 860 -9.78 0.86 17.02
CA GLN A 860 -8.56 1.13 16.26
C GLN A 860 -8.72 2.35 15.34
N TYR A 861 -9.89 2.50 14.70
CA TYR A 861 -10.18 3.66 13.86
C TYR A 861 -10.03 4.98 14.62
N LEU A 862 -10.49 5.03 15.87
CA LEU A 862 -10.36 6.22 16.72
C LEU A 862 -8.93 6.43 17.25
N ALA A 863 -8.05 5.45 17.18
CA ALA A 863 -6.65 5.61 17.58
C ALA A 863 -5.83 6.49 16.61
N SER A 864 -6.32 6.70 15.39
CA SER A 864 -5.68 7.55 14.38
C SER A 864 -6.22 8.98 14.42
N GLU A 865 -5.33 9.95 14.64
CA GLU A 865 -5.67 11.39 14.60
C GLU A 865 -6.26 11.80 13.25
N ALA A 866 -5.73 11.26 12.14
CA ALA A 866 -6.24 11.54 10.81
C ALA A 866 -7.68 11.01 10.61
N ASN A 867 -7.98 9.82 11.15
CA ASN A 867 -9.33 9.27 11.12
C ASN A 867 -10.29 10.10 11.97
N VAL A 868 -9.87 10.50 13.17
CA VAL A 868 -10.69 11.36 14.04
C VAL A 868 -10.89 12.73 13.38
N THR A 869 -9.87 13.32 12.74
CA THR A 869 -10.02 14.55 11.95
C THR A 869 -11.09 14.39 10.88
N SER A 870 -11.05 13.29 10.10
CA SER A 870 -12.07 13.01 9.07
C SER A 870 -13.47 12.79 9.66
N LEU A 871 -13.56 12.11 10.81
CA LEU A 871 -14.81 11.87 11.53
C LEU A 871 -15.43 13.16 12.03
N LEU A 872 -14.64 14.06 12.63
CA LEU A 872 -15.09 15.38 13.08
C LEU A 872 -15.59 16.23 11.91
N SER A 873 -14.88 16.22 10.78
CA SER A 873 -15.34 16.89 9.56
C SER A 873 -16.68 16.33 9.05
N SER A 874 -16.81 14.99 9.04
CA SER A 874 -18.07 14.32 8.68
C SER A 874 -19.21 14.68 9.63
N ASN A 875 -18.95 14.72 10.94
CA ASN A 875 -19.95 15.12 11.93
C ASN A 875 -20.41 16.58 11.73
N LEU A 876 -19.49 17.48 11.43
CA LEU A 876 -19.84 18.86 11.07
C LEU A 876 -20.70 18.90 9.79
N PHE A 877 -20.34 18.16 8.75
CA PHE A 877 -21.08 18.14 7.49
C PHE A 877 -22.53 17.65 7.68
N TRP A 878 -22.70 16.58 8.45
CA TRP A 878 -23.99 15.94 8.68
C TRP A 878 -24.76 16.52 9.86
N ASN A 879 -24.23 17.52 10.53
CA ASN A 879 -24.78 18.08 11.77
C ASN A 879 -25.04 16.98 12.84
N THR A 880 -24.04 16.12 13.04
CA THR A 880 -24.03 15.02 14.02
C THR A 880 -22.86 15.18 14.97
N ASP A 881 -22.79 14.36 15.99
CA ASP A 881 -21.74 14.33 17.00
C ASP A 881 -21.22 12.92 17.27
N MET A 882 -20.32 12.75 18.23
CA MET A 882 -19.81 11.44 18.65
C MET A 882 -20.88 10.56 19.31
N GLY A 883 -22.00 11.09 19.73
CA GLY A 883 -23.15 10.30 20.20
C GLY A 883 -23.69 9.39 19.11
N ARG A 884 -23.60 9.79 17.82
CA ARG A 884 -23.94 8.89 16.71
C ARG A 884 -23.00 7.68 16.64
N TRP A 885 -21.71 7.89 16.87
CA TRP A 885 -20.73 6.80 16.94
C TRP A 885 -21.06 5.84 18.09
N THR A 886 -21.34 6.37 19.27
CA THR A 886 -21.71 5.61 20.47
C THR A 886 -23.00 4.83 20.26
N ARG A 887 -24.04 5.49 19.72
CA ARG A 887 -25.31 4.80 19.39
C ARG A 887 -25.11 3.66 18.40
N ARG A 888 -24.23 3.83 17.39
CA ARG A 888 -23.91 2.76 16.45
C ARG A 888 -23.19 1.60 17.15
N ASP A 889 -22.30 1.87 18.08
CA ASP A 889 -21.64 0.85 18.90
C ASP A 889 -22.66 0.08 19.75
N GLU A 890 -23.62 0.76 20.34
CA GLU A 890 -24.71 0.16 21.11
C GLU A 890 -25.60 -0.71 20.23
N GLN A 891 -25.98 -0.22 19.06
CA GLN A 891 -26.75 -1.00 18.09
C GLN A 891 -26.00 -2.28 17.67
N ILE A 892 -24.70 -2.20 17.39
CA ILE A 892 -23.89 -3.37 17.02
C ILE A 892 -23.83 -4.37 18.17
N ARG A 893 -23.65 -3.91 19.41
CA ARG A 893 -23.63 -4.80 20.59
C ARG A 893 -24.98 -5.47 20.84
N ALA A 894 -26.08 -4.76 20.60
CA ALA A 894 -27.44 -5.24 20.82
C ALA A 894 -28.01 -6.11 19.70
N LEU A 895 -27.30 -6.24 18.56
CA LEU A 895 -27.76 -7.05 17.44
C LEU A 895 -28.04 -8.50 17.87
N THR A 896 -29.21 -9.03 17.50
CA THR A 896 -29.55 -10.43 17.66
C THR A 896 -29.32 -11.19 16.35
N LEU A 897 -29.10 -12.48 16.46
CA LEU A 897 -28.97 -13.36 15.29
C LEU A 897 -30.22 -13.34 14.40
N GLU A 898 -31.39 -13.26 15.03
CA GLU A 898 -32.68 -13.19 14.33
C GLU A 898 -32.76 -11.91 13.44
N GLN A 899 -32.35 -10.76 13.99
CA GLN A 899 -32.34 -9.49 13.25
C GLN A 899 -31.41 -9.57 12.05
N VAL A 900 -30.19 -10.12 12.22
CA VAL A 900 -29.20 -10.24 11.15
C VAL A 900 -29.71 -11.17 10.04
N ASN A 901 -30.24 -12.33 10.41
CA ASN A 901 -30.80 -13.29 9.46
C ASN A 901 -32.07 -12.77 8.75
N ALA A 902 -32.91 -12.05 9.46
CA ALA A 902 -34.08 -11.40 8.86
C ALA A 902 -33.68 -10.30 7.86
N ALA A 903 -32.71 -9.47 8.19
CA ALA A 903 -32.20 -8.44 7.30
C ALA A 903 -31.56 -9.05 6.06
N PHE A 904 -30.78 -10.14 6.20
CA PHE A 904 -30.21 -10.86 5.07
C PHE A 904 -31.31 -11.36 4.13
N ARG A 905 -32.29 -12.10 4.64
CA ARG A 905 -33.40 -12.65 3.82
C ARG A 905 -34.23 -11.59 3.13
N LYS A 906 -34.40 -10.44 3.75
CA LYS A 906 -35.18 -9.32 3.19
C LYS A 906 -34.46 -8.61 2.06
N TRP A 907 -33.16 -8.38 2.21
CA TRP A 907 -32.42 -7.44 1.36
C TRP A 907 -31.45 -8.09 0.39
N ILE A 908 -30.94 -9.29 0.63
CA ILE A 908 -29.98 -9.98 -0.23
C ILE A 908 -30.71 -11.08 -1.03
N ASP A 909 -30.82 -10.88 -2.32
CA ASP A 909 -31.43 -11.82 -3.26
C ASP A 909 -30.62 -11.82 -4.57
N PRO A 910 -29.86 -12.89 -4.85
CA PRO A 910 -28.98 -12.95 -6.02
C PRO A 910 -29.75 -12.90 -7.33
N LYS A 911 -31.02 -13.30 -7.35
CA LYS A 911 -31.89 -13.27 -8.55
C LYS A 911 -32.30 -11.85 -8.92
N LYS A 912 -32.09 -10.88 -8.03
CA LYS A 912 -32.41 -9.46 -8.23
C LYS A 912 -31.17 -8.58 -8.39
N ALA A 913 -30.03 -9.17 -8.63
CA ALA A 913 -28.77 -8.46 -8.80
C ALA A 913 -28.37 -8.31 -10.27
N LEU A 914 -27.66 -7.24 -10.56
CA LEU A 914 -26.91 -7.09 -11.81
C LEU A 914 -25.57 -7.79 -11.63
N THR A 915 -25.26 -8.71 -12.52
CA THR A 915 -24.00 -9.46 -12.53
C THR A 915 -23.23 -9.13 -13.81
N VAL A 916 -21.98 -8.73 -13.66
CA VAL A 916 -21.06 -8.48 -14.79
C VAL A 916 -19.81 -9.29 -14.61
N GLY A 917 -19.48 -10.13 -15.60
CA GLY A 917 -18.19 -10.82 -15.69
C GLY A 917 -17.31 -10.21 -16.77
N ALA A 918 -16.01 -10.09 -16.55
CA ALA A 918 -15.07 -9.69 -17.61
C ALA A 918 -13.82 -10.57 -17.56
N GLY A 919 -13.38 -11.05 -18.74
CA GLY A 919 -12.22 -11.93 -18.84
C GLY A 919 -12.13 -12.66 -20.19
N SER A 920 -11.12 -13.50 -20.37
CA SER A 920 -10.89 -14.28 -21.60
C SER A 920 -11.67 -15.60 -21.59
N PHE A 921 -12.99 -15.54 -21.67
CA PHE A 921 -13.88 -16.70 -21.51
C PHE A 921 -13.87 -17.63 -22.72
N SER A 922 -13.76 -17.09 -23.94
CA SER A 922 -13.76 -17.88 -25.18
C SER A 922 -12.54 -18.78 -25.29
N ALA A 923 -11.36 -18.24 -24.97
CA ALA A 923 -10.12 -19.01 -24.94
C ALA A 923 -10.12 -20.09 -23.84
N ALA A 924 -10.69 -19.79 -22.67
CA ALA A 924 -10.78 -20.74 -21.56
C ALA A 924 -11.73 -21.92 -21.88
N ARG A 925 -12.86 -21.65 -22.54
CA ARG A 925 -13.80 -22.71 -22.99
C ARG A 925 -13.17 -23.59 -24.08
N ALA A 926 -12.42 -23.05 -25.03
CA ALA A 926 -11.69 -23.82 -26.04
C ALA A 926 -10.66 -24.79 -25.40
N LYS A 927 -9.86 -24.30 -24.44
CA LYS A 927 -8.90 -25.13 -23.71
C LYS A 927 -9.55 -26.25 -22.87
N SER A 928 -10.73 -26.02 -22.31
CA SER A 928 -11.46 -27.03 -21.55
C SER A 928 -12.01 -28.15 -22.45
N THR A 929 -12.45 -27.81 -23.65
CA THR A 929 -12.96 -28.76 -24.64
C THR A 929 -11.85 -29.69 -25.16
N GLU A 930 -10.65 -29.16 -25.38
CA GLU A 930 -9.46 -29.96 -25.75
C GLU A 930 -9.02 -30.93 -24.65
N LYS A 931 -9.13 -30.53 -23.36
CA LYS A 931 -8.80 -31.41 -22.22
C LYS A 931 -9.83 -32.55 -22.01
N VAL A 932 -11.02 -32.42 -22.47
CA VAL A 932 -12.08 -33.44 -22.37
C VAL A 932 -11.96 -34.45 -23.56
N GLN A 933 -11.34 -34.02 -24.67
CA GLN A 933 -11.14 -34.87 -25.86
C GLN A 933 -9.81 -35.69 -25.84
N LYS A 934 -8.92 -35.39 -24.89
CA LYS A 934 -7.70 -36.15 -24.59
C LYS A 934 -7.88 -36.98 -23.32
#